data_3e559c34609f2fb60a62dc88c5c8dc37
#
_entry.id   3e559c34609f2fb60a62dc88c5c8dc37
#
_cell.length_a   1.000
_cell.length_b   1.000
_cell.length_c   1.000
_cell.angle_alpha   90.00
_cell.angle_beta   90.00
_cell.angle_gamma   90.00
#
_symmetry.space_group_name_H-M   'P 1'
#
loop_
_entity.id
_entity.type
_entity.pdbx_description
1 polymer ?
#
loop_
_entity_poly.entity_id
_entity_poly.type
_entity_poly.pdbx_seq_one_letter_code
_entity_poly.pdbx_strand_id
1 'polypeptide(L)'
;LSLAELDRWDPDAIHGVFEAATARAEHTRTTATNIGDVVSAVPGSGQAFDAAQQATGSIQTDLIDHADQVDAVGRAAATAEHEVRDIKSQWQALSRRAYDEGFTINLDTDEISYTEPAEPRQAFEMARKFDRLHADIEVLLARANTADGDLAAAIRGAAGQESPADVNRELDQRGEPPQPMDELAGREDGQAAIDGTMSDEARSRLGAATHLSGQQWADLEHGNLVLPPDQLAYLTGLSKQFGNMSPAQILKAMDDEGNGGKDIAGAFAIASNPNVNTGRFGAGESGRAPTRGGLAALPTGMQSVLNSPALEQFPGAPRPGGGIPQPQVAPMVNPGLKGLADIVARTDPRLQVGSGLDQALMDKSRELLNASENAYLPIVGDRPQDLPRWYHQQVDPTLQSMMNAVAPDSKVVHDTLAGPTGQHFLSDLHTHQWQDDGLAAQNLFHSVDTDAVITNPGDPTQTLLANRAASTARIEANFLGDPHHDTLNLAGGRDSLGQVNPALAQGLARDLGHYIPDMVGDPLGNTGDFGGRLDGDAAGDNQLHAKLVFAALDSDPAAAGILHDAASKVGDTYLDQTAAAIQDGHGYAEQHMAALGRLHAVMDVGKATAYNDLQVDKYVADKASYDTKKDWITFWGDVAGQVPVVEHGADVIKDGLLSGLGDGPEKLAAITSEQRGTDPVMYGLMQDLYNRGVGDTSALTPLLDPNNPGQFLPPDQAFVDTQQGKTWEAMRAYHQQNPWAIDPNDLLSRYAETYSKGLHNGLPGLEQTRPR
;
A
#
# COMPACT_ATOMS: atom_id res chain seq x y z
N LEU A 1 4.44 6.88 26.40
CA LEU A 1 4.62 6.28 27.73
C LEU A 1 4.00 7.16 28.79
N SER A 2 3.32 6.56 29.81
CA SER A 2 2.83 7.24 31.01
C SER A 2 3.83 7.12 32.18
N LEU A 3 3.68 7.99 33.17
CA LEU A 3 4.48 7.90 34.40
C LEU A 3 4.25 6.58 35.14
N ALA A 4 3.03 6.03 35.07
CA ALA A 4 2.68 4.73 35.64
C ALA A 4 3.40 3.57 34.93
N GLU A 5 3.59 3.66 33.62
CA GLU A 5 4.33 2.66 32.85
C GLU A 5 5.81 2.75 33.14
N LEU A 6 6.38 3.95 33.16
CA LEU A 6 7.77 4.20 33.53
C LEU A 6 8.09 3.69 34.96
N ASP A 7 7.16 3.89 35.90
CA ASP A 7 7.33 3.39 37.28
C ASP A 7 7.36 1.86 37.37
N ARG A 8 6.72 1.16 36.43
CA ARG A 8 6.69 -0.33 36.35
C ARG A 8 7.85 -0.93 35.60
N TRP A 9 8.66 -0.17 34.93
CA TRP A 9 9.79 -0.69 34.13
C TRP A 9 10.72 -1.55 34.99
N ASP A 10 11.14 -2.70 34.43
CA ASP A 10 12.02 -3.67 35.07
C ASP A 10 13.29 -3.89 34.22
N PRO A 11 14.42 -3.25 34.54
CA PRO A 11 15.67 -3.43 33.81
C PRO A 11 16.17 -4.87 33.79
N ASP A 12 15.87 -5.65 34.84
CA ASP A 12 16.34 -7.04 34.95
C ASP A 12 15.57 -7.97 33.99
N ALA A 13 14.30 -7.64 33.69
CA ALA A 13 13.53 -8.32 32.64
C ALA A 13 14.11 -8.08 31.24
N ILE A 14 14.62 -6.88 30.97
CA ILE A 14 15.30 -6.55 29.69
C ILE A 14 16.61 -7.31 29.59
N HIS A 15 17.36 -7.44 30.66
CA HIS A 15 18.58 -8.26 30.71
C HIS A 15 18.31 -9.73 30.29
N GLY A 16 17.20 -10.31 30.75
CA GLY A 16 16.77 -11.65 30.33
C GLY A 16 16.50 -11.77 28.81
N VAL A 17 16.01 -10.71 28.17
CA VAL A 17 15.86 -10.68 26.71
C VAL A 17 17.23 -10.69 26.01
N PHE A 18 18.19 -9.91 26.49
CA PHE A 18 19.57 -9.91 25.99
C PHE A 18 20.20 -11.29 26.03
N GLU A 19 20.15 -11.97 27.19
CA GLU A 19 20.72 -13.33 27.34
C GLU A 19 20.04 -14.34 26.41
N ALA A 20 18.70 -14.31 26.32
CA ALA A 20 17.95 -15.21 25.46
C ALA A 20 18.23 -15.00 23.96
N ALA A 21 18.31 -13.74 23.52
CA ALA A 21 18.60 -13.40 22.14
C ALA A 21 20.03 -13.84 21.75
N THR A 22 21.02 -13.54 22.57
CA THR A 22 22.41 -13.92 22.32
C THR A 22 22.59 -15.44 22.23
N ALA A 23 22.01 -16.19 23.17
CA ALA A 23 22.05 -17.65 23.15
C ALA A 23 21.36 -18.24 21.90
N ARG A 24 20.24 -17.64 21.47
CA ARG A 24 19.52 -18.09 20.26
C ARG A 24 20.33 -17.80 18.99
N ALA A 25 20.95 -16.64 18.88
CA ALA A 25 21.80 -16.29 17.74
C ALA A 25 22.98 -17.27 17.59
N GLU A 26 23.67 -17.57 18.70
CA GLU A 26 24.79 -18.53 18.72
C GLU A 26 24.34 -19.94 18.32
N HIS A 27 23.17 -20.38 18.83
CA HIS A 27 22.62 -21.69 18.47
C HIS A 27 22.23 -21.79 16.99
N THR A 28 21.68 -20.70 16.42
CA THR A 28 21.32 -20.63 15.00
C THR A 28 22.57 -20.65 14.11
N ARG A 29 23.63 -19.92 14.45
CA ARG A 29 24.93 -19.97 13.74
C ARG A 29 25.54 -21.36 13.77
N THR A 30 25.49 -22.02 14.93
CA THR A 30 25.98 -23.42 15.08
C THR A 30 25.19 -24.38 14.19
N THR A 31 23.85 -24.18 14.10
CA THR A 31 22.98 -24.98 13.21
C THR A 31 23.32 -24.74 11.74
N ALA A 32 23.55 -23.50 11.32
CA ALA A 32 23.98 -23.16 9.97
C ALA A 32 25.31 -23.83 9.59
N THR A 33 26.28 -23.79 10.49
CA THR A 33 27.59 -24.48 10.31
C THR A 33 27.42 -25.99 10.17
N ASN A 34 26.65 -26.62 11.05
CA ASN A 34 26.41 -28.08 11.01
C ASN A 34 25.71 -28.52 9.69
N ILE A 35 24.79 -27.72 9.16
CA ILE A 35 24.13 -27.98 7.86
C ILE A 35 25.17 -27.95 6.73
N GLY A 36 26.06 -26.95 6.72
CA GLY A 36 27.16 -26.86 5.75
C GLY A 36 28.12 -28.07 5.82
N ASP A 37 28.47 -28.47 7.02
CA ASP A 37 29.38 -29.62 7.25
C ASP A 37 28.78 -30.95 6.79
N VAL A 38 27.47 -31.18 7.08
CA VAL A 38 26.75 -32.38 6.65
C VAL A 38 26.71 -32.49 5.13
N VAL A 39 26.38 -31.40 4.44
CA VAL A 39 26.31 -31.42 2.98
C VAL A 39 27.69 -31.56 2.32
N SER A 40 28.71 -30.94 2.90
CA SER A 40 30.09 -31.05 2.41
C SER A 40 30.63 -32.47 2.56
N ALA A 41 30.13 -33.24 3.53
CA ALA A 41 30.55 -34.62 3.79
C ALA A 41 29.84 -35.65 2.88
N VAL A 42 28.80 -35.30 2.15
CA VAL A 42 28.07 -36.20 1.24
C VAL A 42 28.80 -36.30 -0.09
N PRO A 43 29.32 -37.48 -0.49
CA PRO A 43 29.94 -37.64 -1.81
C PRO A 43 28.86 -37.70 -2.90
N GLY A 44 28.96 -36.85 -3.90
CA GLY A 44 28.00 -36.81 -5.03
C GLY A 44 28.52 -36.00 -6.19
N SER A 45 27.92 -36.16 -7.36
CA SER A 45 28.19 -35.33 -8.56
C SER A 45 26.99 -35.32 -9.50
N GLY A 46 26.83 -34.23 -10.25
CA GLY A 46 25.77 -34.05 -11.26
C GLY A 46 24.74 -33.00 -10.87
N GLN A 47 23.90 -32.57 -11.83
CA GLN A 47 22.99 -31.43 -11.69
C GLN A 47 22.08 -31.46 -10.45
N ALA A 48 21.61 -32.62 -10.05
CA ALA A 48 20.79 -32.75 -8.83
C ALA A 48 21.61 -32.53 -7.55
N PHE A 49 22.86 -32.95 -7.54
CA PHE A 49 23.78 -32.70 -6.43
C PHE A 49 24.17 -31.24 -6.35
N ASP A 50 24.49 -30.60 -7.49
CA ASP A 50 24.83 -29.19 -7.56
C ASP A 50 23.64 -28.32 -7.11
N ALA A 51 22.42 -28.68 -7.53
CA ALA A 51 21.20 -28.00 -7.08
C ALA A 51 20.94 -28.15 -5.57
N ALA A 52 21.22 -29.35 -5.00
CA ALA A 52 21.12 -29.56 -3.56
C ALA A 52 22.16 -28.76 -2.77
N GLN A 53 23.40 -28.67 -3.26
CA GLN A 53 24.44 -27.83 -2.65
C GLN A 53 24.07 -26.34 -2.69
N GLN A 54 23.55 -25.86 -3.83
CA GLN A 54 23.12 -24.48 -3.96
C GLN A 54 21.95 -24.16 -3.03
N ALA A 55 20.94 -25.03 -2.96
CA ALA A 55 19.80 -24.86 -2.04
C ALA A 55 20.26 -24.86 -0.57
N THR A 56 21.22 -25.72 -0.21
CA THR A 56 21.76 -25.75 1.15
C THR A 56 22.59 -24.52 1.47
N GLY A 57 23.38 -24.02 0.52
CA GLY A 57 24.10 -22.75 0.67
C GLY A 57 23.15 -21.57 0.90
N SER A 58 22.01 -21.53 0.21
CA SER A 58 20.97 -20.54 0.45
C SER A 58 20.40 -20.64 1.87
N ILE A 59 20.00 -21.84 2.31
CA ILE A 59 19.50 -22.08 3.68
C ILE A 59 20.53 -21.69 4.73
N GLN A 60 21.80 -21.97 4.50
CA GLN A 60 22.88 -21.60 5.41
C GLN A 60 23.02 -20.07 5.51
N THR A 61 22.97 -19.37 4.39
CA THR A 61 22.97 -17.89 4.35
C THR A 61 21.77 -17.32 5.09
N ASP A 62 20.57 -17.82 4.81
CA ASP A 62 19.33 -17.38 5.47
C ASP A 62 19.38 -17.57 7.00
N LEU A 63 19.96 -18.68 7.47
CA LEU A 63 20.14 -18.94 8.90
C LEU A 63 21.18 -18.01 9.54
N ILE A 64 22.26 -17.69 8.85
CA ILE A 64 23.27 -16.72 9.32
C ILE A 64 22.64 -15.33 9.42
N ASP A 65 21.94 -14.90 8.37
CA ASP A 65 21.24 -13.60 8.34
C ASP A 65 20.23 -13.51 9.49
N HIS A 66 19.46 -14.59 9.73
CA HIS A 66 18.55 -14.64 10.87
C HIS A 66 19.27 -14.60 12.23
N ALA A 67 20.41 -15.26 12.36
CA ALA A 67 21.20 -15.20 13.57
C ALA A 67 21.72 -13.77 13.83
N ASP A 68 22.15 -13.06 12.78
CA ASP A 68 22.61 -11.68 12.88
C ASP A 68 21.48 -10.71 13.25
N GLN A 69 20.25 -10.95 12.77
CA GLN A 69 19.04 -10.23 13.19
C GLN A 69 18.76 -10.44 14.70
N VAL A 70 18.80 -11.67 15.17
CA VAL A 70 18.56 -11.98 16.59
C VAL A 70 19.68 -11.41 17.48
N ASP A 71 20.91 -11.38 17.01
CA ASP A 71 22.05 -10.78 17.73
C ASP A 71 21.92 -9.24 17.85
N ALA A 72 21.33 -8.60 16.82
CA ALA A 72 21.02 -7.18 16.87
C ALA A 72 19.99 -6.86 17.98
N VAL A 73 18.97 -7.72 18.17
CA VAL A 73 18.05 -7.62 19.32
C VAL A 73 18.79 -7.73 20.64
N GLY A 74 19.72 -8.67 20.75
CA GLY A 74 20.52 -8.81 21.97
C GLY A 74 21.28 -7.52 22.30
N ARG A 75 21.94 -6.91 21.31
CA ARG A 75 22.67 -5.63 21.49
C ARG A 75 21.72 -4.48 21.85
N ALA A 76 20.57 -4.38 21.22
CA ALA A 76 19.57 -3.36 21.55
C ALA A 76 19.04 -3.54 22.98
N ALA A 77 18.75 -4.78 23.39
CA ALA A 77 18.33 -5.07 24.75
C ALA A 77 19.38 -4.69 25.80
N ALA A 78 20.67 -4.97 25.52
CA ALA A 78 21.77 -4.58 26.42
C ALA A 78 21.89 -3.06 26.54
N THR A 79 21.76 -2.32 25.44
CA THR A 79 21.77 -0.84 25.45
C THR A 79 20.54 -0.29 26.19
N ALA A 80 19.36 -0.82 25.89
CA ALA A 80 18.10 -0.44 26.54
C ALA A 80 18.11 -0.71 28.05
N GLU A 81 18.69 -1.84 28.50
CA GLU A 81 18.84 -2.13 29.93
C GLU A 81 19.57 -1.03 30.68
N HIS A 82 20.69 -0.59 30.13
CA HIS A 82 21.52 0.44 30.77
C HIS A 82 20.77 1.78 30.81
N GLU A 83 20.14 2.16 29.73
CA GLU A 83 19.38 3.42 29.62
C GLU A 83 18.11 3.40 30.50
N VAL A 84 17.37 2.32 30.51
CA VAL A 84 16.19 2.12 31.39
C VAL A 84 16.58 2.19 32.86
N ARG A 85 17.73 1.65 33.24
CA ARG A 85 18.25 1.75 34.63
C ARG A 85 18.57 3.18 35.02
N ASP A 86 19.16 3.96 34.12
CA ASP A 86 19.46 5.38 34.33
C ASP A 86 18.17 6.22 34.39
N ILE A 87 17.25 6.04 33.45
CA ILE A 87 15.93 6.70 33.42
C ILE A 87 15.15 6.42 34.70
N LYS A 88 15.11 5.18 35.16
CA LYS A 88 14.43 4.80 36.39
C LYS A 88 15.06 5.45 37.63
N SER A 89 16.40 5.56 37.67
CA SER A 89 17.12 6.26 38.74
C SER A 89 16.77 7.77 38.75
N GLN A 90 16.72 8.39 37.58
CA GLN A 90 16.33 9.80 37.44
C GLN A 90 14.86 10.02 37.82
N TRP A 91 13.96 9.13 37.41
CA TRP A 91 12.54 9.15 37.82
C TRP A 91 12.40 9.12 39.34
N GLN A 92 13.11 8.23 40.02
CA GLN A 92 13.10 8.17 41.48
C GLN A 92 13.64 9.42 42.17
N ALA A 93 14.62 10.08 41.53
CA ALA A 93 15.16 11.33 42.00
C ALA A 93 14.16 12.51 41.84
N LEU A 94 13.50 12.59 40.68
CA LEU A 94 12.46 13.58 40.38
C LEU A 94 11.21 13.39 41.26
N SER A 95 10.77 12.17 41.47
CA SER A 95 9.64 11.85 42.37
C SER A 95 9.93 12.28 43.82
N ARG A 96 11.17 12.06 44.29
CA ARG A 96 11.60 12.52 45.62
C ARG A 96 11.65 14.04 45.67
N ARG A 97 12.22 14.72 44.67
CA ARG A 97 12.26 16.20 44.59
C ARG A 97 10.85 16.77 44.58
N ALA A 98 9.92 16.17 43.80
CA ALA A 98 8.51 16.59 43.81
C ALA A 98 7.92 16.58 45.23
N TYR A 99 8.08 15.45 45.91
CA TYR A 99 7.60 15.29 47.28
C TYR A 99 8.20 16.30 48.26
N ASP A 100 9.53 16.49 48.21
CA ASP A 100 10.27 17.42 49.06
C ASP A 100 9.90 18.90 48.85
N GLU A 101 9.53 19.22 47.61
CA GLU A 101 9.11 20.56 47.18
C GLU A 101 7.60 20.80 47.34
N GLY A 102 6.84 19.81 47.80
CA GLY A 102 5.40 19.93 48.12
C GLY A 102 4.48 19.71 46.89
N PHE A 103 4.95 19.02 45.86
CA PHE A 103 4.17 18.61 44.71
C PHE A 103 3.61 17.20 44.89
N THR A 104 2.46 16.96 44.30
CA THR A 104 1.83 15.60 44.23
C THR A 104 1.77 15.18 42.77
N ILE A 105 2.35 14.02 42.49
CA ILE A 105 2.29 13.41 41.17
C ILE A 105 1.24 12.30 41.19
N ASN A 106 0.23 12.39 40.36
CA ASN A 106 -0.78 11.34 40.16
C ASN A 106 -0.33 10.45 38.97
N LEU A 107 0.07 9.21 39.26
CA LEU A 107 0.55 8.26 38.29
C LEU A 107 -0.53 7.74 37.31
N ASP A 108 -1.81 7.85 37.71
CA ASP A 108 -2.92 7.35 36.87
C ASP A 108 -3.34 8.39 35.81
N THR A 109 -3.11 9.68 36.09
CA THR A 109 -3.50 10.80 35.20
C THR A 109 -2.31 11.58 34.67
N ASP A 110 -1.08 11.24 35.08
CA ASP A 110 0.17 11.96 34.81
C ASP A 110 0.12 13.45 35.24
N GLU A 111 -0.80 13.78 36.15
CA GLU A 111 -1.03 15.15 36.59
C GLU A 111 -0.17 15.51 37.81
N ILE A 112 0.53 16.64 37.71
CA ILE A 112 1.30 17.21 38.82
C ILE A 112 0.47 18.34 39.43
N SER A 113 0.27 18.31 40.71
CA SER A 113 -0.51 19.31 41.43
C SER A 113 0.19 19.79 42.69
N TYR A 114 -0.15 21.00 43.16
CA TYR A 114 0.31 21.57 44.40
C TYR A 114 -0.75 22.49 45.02
N THR A 115 -0.64 22.74 46.32
CA THR A 115 -1.48 23.74 46.97
C THR A 115 -0.85 25.14 46.82
N GLU A 116 -1.58 26.07 46.19
CA GLU A 116 -1.10 27.40 45.95
C GLU A 116 -0.90 28.17 47.28
N PRO A 117 0.31 28.71 47.57
CA PRO A 117 0.55 29.51 48.74
C PRO A 117 -0.25 30.81 48.72
N ALA A 118 -0.75 31.25 49.89
CA ALA A 118 -1.53 32.47 50.01
C ALA A 118 -0.68 33.76 49.82
N GLU A 119 0.63 33.69 49.99
CA GLU A 119 1.55 34.82 49.79
C GLU A 119 2.00 34.87 48.35
N PRO A 120 1.80 36.03 47.64
CA PRO A 120 2.09 36.14 46.19
C PRO A 120 3.53 35.83 45.80
N ARG A 121 4.51 36.13 46.63
CA ARG A 121 5.92 35.83 46.40
C ARG A 121 6.21 34.34 46.46
N GLN A 122 5.61 33.64 47.41
CA GLN A 122 5.77 32.21 47.56
C GLN A 122 4.97 31.44 46.47
N ALA A 123 3.82 31.97 46.05
CA ALA A 123 3.09 31.45 44.90
C ALA A 123 3.90 31.53 43.62
N PHE A 124 4.58 32.65 43.36
CA PHE A 124 5.46 32.81 42.21
C PHE A 124 6.68 31.86 42.23
N GLU A 125 7.33 31.72 43.40
CA GLU A 125 8.43 30.76 43.57
C GLU A 125 7.99 29.33 43.40
N MET A 126 6.79 28.95 43.87
CA MET A 126 6.22 27.63 43.71
C MET A 126 5.89 27.34 42.25
N ALA A 127 5.30 28.28 41.52
CA ALA A 127 5.02 28.16 40.10
C ALA A 127 6.33 27.90 39.29
N ARG A 128 7.40 28.63 39.57
CA ARG A 128 8.70 28.40 38.91
C ARG A 128 9.32 27.04 39.22
N LYS A 129 9.11 26.50 40.44
CA LYS A 129 9.55 25.15 40.78
C LYS A 129 8.70 24.10 40.06
N PHE A 130 7.39 24.32 39.95
CA PHE A 130 6.47 23.49 39.19
C PHE A 130 6.89 23.39 37.72
N ASP A 131 7.13 24.56 37.06
CA ASP A 131 7.52 24.58 35.66
C ASP A 131 8.82 23.81 35.43
N ARG A 132 9.82 23.93 36.32
CA ARG A 132 11.07 23.18 36.22
C ARG A 132 10.90 21.69 36.44
N LEU A 133 10.15 21.30 37.46
CA LEU A 133 9.85 19.86 37.72
C LEU A 133 9.13 19.24 36.55
N HIS A 134 8.17 19.97 36.01
CA HIS A 134 7.38 19.52 34.86
C HIS A 134 8.28 19.33 33.62
N ALA A 135 9.11 20.30 33.29
CA ALA A 135 10.04 20.19 32.17
C ALA A 135 11.04 19.02 32.34
N ASP A 136 11.57 18.79 33.54
CA ASP A 136 12.51 17.71 33.82
C ASP A 136 11.81 16.33 33.68
N ILE A 137 10.54 16.22 34.07
CA ILE A 137 9.74 15.00 33.91
C ILE A 137 9.44 14.74 32.42
N GLU A 138 9.14 15.77 31.64
CA GLU A 138 8.92 15.64 30.20
C GLU A 138 10.15 15.18 29.43
N VAL A 139 11.31 15.76 29.74
CA VAL A 139 12.60 15.32 29.18
C VAL A 139 12.84 13.84 29.52
N LEU A 140 12.52 13.42 30.73
CA LEU A 140 12.67 12.02 31.14
C LEU A 140 11.70 11.10 30.40
N LEU A 141 10.44 11.50 30.22
CA LEU A 141 9.46 10.74 29.44
C LEU A 141 9.83 10.65 27.96
N ALA A 142 10.35 11.73 27.38
CA ALA A 142 10.84 11.70 26.00
C ALA A 142 12.00 10.69 25.83
N ARG A 143 12.96 10.67 26.76
CA ARG A 143 14.03 9.65 26.78
C ARG A 143 13.48 8.24 26.96
N ALA A 144 12.49 8.07 27.84
CA ALA A 144 11.86 6.78 28.05
C ALA A 144 11.15 6.27 26.79
N ASN A 145 10.41 7.13 26.12
CA ASN A 145 9.76 6.80 24.83
C ASN A 145 10.79 6.39 23.77
N THR A 146 11.93 7.06 23.70
CA THR A 146 13.01 6.69 22.79
C THR A 146 13.55 5.31 23.10
N ALA A 147 13.91 5.02 24.35
CA ALA A 147 14.44 3.73 24.77
C ALA A 147 13.46 2.56 24.53
N ASP A 148 12.17 2.78 24.74
CA ASP A 148 11.12 1.81 24.47
C ASP A 148 10.98 1.53 22.97
N GLY A 149 10.93 2.61 22.17
CA GLY A 149 10.83 2.51 20.70
C GLY A 149 12.00 1.75 20.08
N ASP A 150 13.20 1.93 20.60
CA ASP A 150 14.42 1.28 20.14
C ASP A 150 14.43 -0.21 20.38
N LEU A 151 14.01 -0.62 21.56
CA LEU A 151 13.86 -2.03 21.88
C LEU A 151 12.76 -2.67 21.02
N ALA A 152 11.67 -1.95 20.79
CA ALA A 152 10.59 -2.40 19.91
C ALA A 152 11.04 -2.52 18.45
N ALA A 153 11.83 -1.57 17.92
CA ALA A 153 12.40 -1.63 16.58
C ALA A 153 13.33 -2.84 16.40
N ALA A 154 14.21 -3.09 17.38
CA ALA A 154 15.08 -4.23 17.37
C ALA A 154 14.31 -5.57 17.37
N ILE A 155 13.22 -5.66 18.15
CA ILE A 155 12.35 -6.84 18.18
C ILE A 155 11.65 -7.03 16.83
N ARG A 156 11.17 -5.96 16.16
CA ARG A 156 10.57 -6.04 14.81
C ARG A 156 11.58 -6.48 13.77
N GLY A 157 12.81 -5.98 13.84
CA GLY A 157 13.89 -6.43 12.96
C GLY A 157 14.15 -7.94 13.07
N ALA A 158 14.14 -8.47 14.30
CA ALA A 158 14.28 -9.92 14.52
C ALA A 158 13.07 -10.74 14.06
N ALA A 159 11.90 -10.13 14.01
CA ALA A 159 10.70 -10.74 13.44
C ALA A 159 10.67 -10.69 11.89
N GLY A 160 11.70 -10.10 11.26
CA GLY A 160 11.80 -9.97 9.80
C GLY A 160 10.93 -8.85 9.22
N GLN A 161 10.43 -7.94 10.06
CA GLN A 161 9.60 -6.80 9.66
C GLN A 161 10.43 -5.57 9.26
N GLU A 162 11.68 -5.51 9.69
CA GLU A 162 12.64 -4.45 9.33
C GLU A 162 13.98 -5.06 8.91
N SER A 163 14.73 -4.39 8.02
CA SER A 163 16.02 -4.94 7.58
C SER A 163 17.08 -4.84 8.68
N PRO A 164 17.98 -5.85 8.82
CA PRO A 164 19.05 -5.82 9.83
C PRO A 164 19.96 -4.60 9.68
N ALA A 165 20.16 -4.13 8.45
CA ALA A 165 20.98 -2.96 8.16
C ALA A 165 20.35 -1.66 8.69
N ASP A 166 19.03 -1.57 8.69
CA ASP A 166 18.31 -0.42 9.20
C ASP A 166 18.35 -0.42 10.73
N VAL A 167 18.05 -1.56 11.37
CA VAL A 167 18.12 -1.71 12.84
C VAL A 167 19.55 -1.43 13.35
N ASN A 168 20.58 -1.97 12.70
CA ASN A 168 21.97 -1.72 13.12
C ASN A 168 22.37 -0.24 12.94
N ARG A 169 21.89 0.42 11.88
CA ARG A 169 22.13 1.84 11.66
C ARG A 169 21.49 2.71 12.77
N GLU A 170 20.29 2.33 13.20
CA GLU A 170 19.62 2.96 14.34
C GLU A 170 20.40 2.81 15.65
N LEU A 171 20.96 1.63 15.90
CA LEU A 171 21.68 1.33 17.14
C LEU A 171 23.09 1.91 17.19
N ASP A 172 23.79 2.01 16.06
CA ASP A 172 25.18 2.50 15.99
C ASP A 172 25.28 4.03 16.13
N GLN A 173 24.18 4.78 15.93
CA GLN A 173 24.15 6.25 16.00
C GLN A 173 24.07 6.82 17.42
N ARG A 174 24.13 6.01 18.49
CA ARG A 174 23.75 6.39 19.86
C ARG A 174 24.87 6.46 20.89
N GLY A 175 26.07 6.74 20.47
CA GLY A 175 27.24 6.73 21.40
C GLY A 175 27.43 7.96 22.29
N GLU A 176 26.68 9.08 22.13
CA GLU A 176 26.95 10.33 22.86
C GLU A 176 25.71 10.93 23.55
N PRO A 177 25.90 11.66 24.68
CA PRO A 177 24.78 12.34 25.36
C PRO A 177 24.13 13.37 24.45
N PRO A 178 22.78 13.55 24.53
CA PRO A 178 22.05 14.45 23.64
C PRO A 178 22.62 15.85 23.72
N GLN A 179 23.15 16.33 22.60
CA GLN A 179 23.59 17.73 22.43
C GLN A 179 22.35 18.63 22.52
N PRO A 180 22.49 19.86 23.07
CA PRO A 180 21.36 20.77 23.17
C PRO A 180 20.77 21.04 21.79
N MET A 181 19.47 20.66 21.63
CA MET A 181 18.68 20.94 20.44
C MET A 181 17.88 22.21 20.72
N ASP A 182 18.16 23.28 19.99
CA ASP A 182 17.37 24.51 20.02
C ASP A 182 17.37 25.20 18.64
N GLU A 183 16.62 26.27 18.49
CA GLU A 183 16.55 27.02 17.23
C GLU A 183 17.92 27.54 16.78
N LEU A 184 18.79 27.93 17.71
CA LEU A 184 20.12 28.48 17.41
C LEU A 184 21.03 27.37 16.86
N ALA A 185 21.09 26.22 17.54
CA ALA A 185 21.83 25.04 17.06
C ALA A 185 21.33 24.59 15.70
N GLY A 186 20.02 24.61 15.48
CA GLY A 186 19.42 24.26 14.16
C GLY A 186 19.90 25.23 13.06
N ARG A 187 19.98 26.51 13.32
CA ARG A 187 20.51 27.49 12.36
C ARG A 187 21.99 27.32 12.08
N GLU A 188 22.78 27.06 13.12
CA GLU A 188 24.23 26.84 12.98
C GLU A 188 24.52 25.59 12.17
N ASP A 189 23.82 24.47 12.45
CA ASP A 189 23.94 23.24 11.71
C ASP A 189 23.43 23.37 10.27
N GLY A 190 22.31 24.09 10.06
CA GLY A 190 21.83 24.43 8.72
C GLY A 190 22.82 25.25 7.90
N GLN A 191 23.53 26.23 8.53
CA GLN A 191 24.57 26.96 7.84
C GLN A 191 25.77 26.07 7.53
N ALA A 192 26.18 25.21 8.46
CA ALA A 192 27.26 24.25 8.24
C ALA A 192 26.93 23.26 7.10
N ALA A 193 25.66 22.83 6.99
CA ALA A 193 25.19 22.00 5.88
C ALA A 193 25.28 22.75 4.53
N ILE A 194 24.90 24.00 4.48
CA ILE A 194 25.02 24.85 3.27
C ILE A 194 26.47 25.01 2.84
N ASP A 195 27.38 25.14 3.81
CA ASP A 195 28.81 25.37 3.58
C ASP A 195 29.59 24.04 3.33
N GLY A 196 28.94 22.88 3.50
CA GLY A 196 29.58 21.55 3.40
C GLY A 196 30.59 21.29 4.51
N THR A 197 30.33 21.82 5.72
CA THR A 197 31.25 21.81 6.86
C THR A 197 30.61 21.25 8.12
N MET A 198 29.54 20.48 8.04
CA MET A 198 28.91 19.85 9.21
C MET A 198 29.91 18.98 9.97
N SER A 199 30.00 19.20 11.29
CA SER A 199 30.76 18.33 12.19
C SER A 199 30.02 17.01 12.44
N ASP A 200 30.72 16.03 12.99
CA ASP A 200 30.09 14.75 13.35
C ASP A 200 29.03 14.94 14.46
N GLU A 201 29.25 15.90 15.38
CA GLU A 201 28.27 16.25 16.40
C GLU A 201 27.01 16.89 15.79
N ALA A 202 27.16 17.74 14.77
CA ALA A 202 26.03 18.36 14.06
C ALA A 202 25.23 17.30 13.29
N ARG A 203 25.92 16.35 12.64
CA ARG A 203 25.25 15.23 11.97
C ARG A 203 24.53 14.31 12.96
N SER A 204 25.17 14.00 14.09
CA SER A 204 24.54 13.19 15.14
C SER A 204 23.31 13.87 15.73
N ARG A 205 23.38 15.19 15.97
CA ARG A 205 22.23 15.98 16.45
C ARG A 205 21.08 16.00 15.43
N LEU A 206 21.38 16.20 14.15
CA LEU A 206 20.40 16.21 13.09
C LEU A 206 19.75 14.80 12.94
N GLY A 207 20.56 13.74 12.94
CA GLY A 207 20.07 12.36 12.92
C GLY A 207 19.14 12.05 14.10
N ALA A 208 19.52 12.49 15.31
CA ALA A 208 18.67 12.34 16.49
C ALA A 208 17.37 13.17 16.40
N ALA A 209 17.43 14.36 15.81
CA ALA A 209 16.26 15.23 15.65
C ALA A 209 15.25 14.72 14.60
N THR A 210 15.71 13.97 13.61
CA THR A 210 14.86 13.38 12.56
C THR A 210 14.47 11.94 12.84
N HIS A 211 15.04 11.33 13.86
CA HIS A 211 14.68 9.99 14.27
C HIS A 211 13.36 9.97 15.04
N LEU A 212 12.40 9.18 14.57
CA LEU A 212 11.14 8.90 15.28
C LEU A 212 11.18 7.49 15.86
N SER A 213 10.85 7.35 17.14
CA SER A 213 10.60 6.05 17.76
C SER A 213 9.39 5.37 17.11
N GLY A 214 9.24 4.06 17.30
CA GLY A 214 8.07 3.33 16.80
C GLY A 214 6.73 3.92 17.30
N GLN A 215 6.67 4.39 18.55
CA GLN A 215 5.47 5.05 19.07
C GLN A 215 5.25 6.42 18.40
N GLN A 216 6.28 7.23 18.25
CA GLN A 216 6.16 8.52 17.56
C GLN A 216 5.76 8.38 16.10
N TRP A 217 6.24 7.33 15.43
CA TRP A 217 5.78 7.02 14.09
C TRP A 217 4.30 6.60 14.10
N ALA A 218 3.86 5.75 15.02
CA ALA A 218 2.46 5.41 15.17
C ALA A 218 1.60 6.66 15.45
N ASP A 219 2.06 7.57 16.31
CA ASP A 219 1.37 8.85 16.59
C ASP A 219 1.28 9.73 15.33
N LEU A 220 2.32 9.72 14.49
CA LEU A 220 2.32 10.43 13.21
C LEU A 220 1.30 9.83 12.24
N GLU A 221 1.22 8.50 12.15
CA GLU A 221 0.21 7.78 11.36
C GLU A 221 -1.22 8.14 11.80
N HIS A 222 -1.43 8.31 13.13
CA HIS A 222 -2.69 8.78 13.69
C HIS A 222 -2.91 10.29 13.53
N GLY A 223 -1.95 11.02 12.94
CA GLY A 223 -2.06 12.45 12.66
C GLY A 223 -1.86 13.35 13.87
N ASN A 224 -1.15 12.91 14.90
CA ASN A 224 -0.92 13.69 16.13
C ASN A 224 0.45 13.38 16.75
N LEU A 225 1.55 13.66 16.03
CA LEU A 225 2.88 13.55 16.59
C LEU A 225 3.17 14.74 17.51
N VAL A 226 3.49 14.45 18.76
CA VAL A 226 3.95 15.44 19.73
C VAL A 226 5.47 15.34 19.86
N LEU A 227 6.16 16.44 19.54
CA LEU A 227 7.62 16.56 19.69
C LEU A 227 7.97 17.54 20.81
N PRO A 228 9.13 17.38 21.48
CA PRO A 228 9.68 18.39 22.35
C PRO A 228 9.77 19.76 21.63
N PRO A 229 9.40 20.87 22.30
CA PRO A 229 9.45 22.21 21.70
C PRO A 229 10.82 22.58 21.11
N ASP A 230 11.89 22.19 21.79
CA ASP A 230 13.26 22.47 21.35
C ASP A 230 13.64 21.66 20.11
N GLN A 231 13.18 20.40 19.98
CA GLN A 231 13.38 19.58 18.78
C GLN A 231 12.68 20.20 17.57
N LEU A 232 11.41 20.59 17.70
CA LEU A 232 10.70 21.24 16.59
C LEU A 232 11.31 22.61 16.25
N ALA A 233 11.79 23.34 17.26
CA ALA A 233 12.50 24.62 17.07
C ALA A 233 13.82 24.42 16.32
N TYR A 234 14.60 23.38 16.68
CA TYR A 234 15.82 22.98 15.98
C TYR A 234 15.55 22.66 14.50
N LEU A 235 14.60 21.76 14.22
CA LEU A 235 14.24 21.36 12.85
C LEU A 235 13.76 22.58 12.03
N THR A 236 12.96 23.45 12.64
CA THR A 236 12.49 24.67 11.98
C THR A 236 13.61 25.66 11.73
N GLY A 237 14.53 25.83 12.69
CA GLY A 237 15.72 26.69 12.59
C GLY A 237 16.64 26.25 11.45
N LEU A 238 16.93 24.93 11.40
CA LEU A 238 17.73 24.31 10.34
C LEU A 238 17.06 24.50 8.97
N SER A 239 15.79 24.19 8.85
CA SER A 239 15.03 24.31 7.61
C SER A 239 15.05 25.74 7.07
N LYS A 240 14.74 26.71 7.91
CA LYS A 240 14.71 28.15 7.53
C LYS A 240 16.07 28.73 7.14
N GLN A 241 17.18 28.12 7.61
CA GLN A 241 18.52 28.59 7.28
C GLN A 241 18.83 28.49 5.78
N PHE A 242 18.25 27.52 5.07
CA PHE A 242 18.37 27.42 3.61
C PHE A 242 17.71 28.59 2.85
N GLY A 243 16.88 29.39 3.51
CA GLY A 243 16.42 30.71 3.03
C GLY A 243 15.90 30.69 1.60
N ASN A 244 16.45 31.53 0.74
CA ASN A 244 16.04 31.68 -0.67
C ASN A 244 16.74 30.71 -1.63
N MET A 245 17.44 29.69 -1.14
CA MET A 245 18.07 28.71 -1.99
C MET A 245 17.02 28.01 -2.84
N SER A 246 17.32 27.84 -4.14
CA SER A 246 16.47 27.05 -5.01
C SER A 246 16.57 25.56 -4.64
N PRO A 247 15.55 24.73 -4.97
CA PRO A 247 15.62 23.29 -4.73
C PRO A 247 16.90 22.62 -5.26
N ALA A 248 17.38 23.06 -6.43
CA ALA A 248 18.64 22.56 -6.99
C ALA A 248 19.88 22.91 -6.15
N GLN A 249 19.90 24.08 -5.52
CA GLN A 249 20.99 24.46 -4.60
C GLN A 249 20.91 23.68 -3.29
N ILE A 250 19.70 23.43 -2.79
CA ILE A 250 19.47 22.59 -1.61
C ILE A 250 19.93 21.16 -1.89
N LEU A 251 19.55 20.58 -3.01
CA LEU A 251 20.00 19.25 -3.43
C LEU A 251 21.52 19.14 -3.48
N LYS A 252 22.16 20.18 -4.00
CA LYS A 252 23.63 20.22 -4.02
C LYS A 252 24.23 20.22 -2.61
N ALA A 253 23.69 21.01 -1.69
CA ALA A 253 24.14 21.01 -0.30
C ALA A 253 23.91 19.65 0.37
N MET A 254 22.79 19.00 0.10
CA MET A 254 22.49 17.63 0.55
C MET A 254 23.48 16.60 -0.03
N ASP A 255 23.87 16.72 -1.30
CA ASP A 255 24.87 15.86 -1.93
C ASP A 255 26.26 16.05 -1.33
N ASP A 256 26.63 17.27 -1.02
CA ASP A 256 27.92 17.62 -0.39
C ASP A 256 28.02 17.02 1.05
N GLU A 257 26.87 16.84 1.74
CA GLU A 257 26.80 16.23 3.08
C GLU A 257 26.64 14.68 3.06
N GLY A 258 26.47 14.06 1.89
CA GLY A 258 26.40 12.62 1.74
C GLY A 258 25.23 11.99 2.52
N ASN A 259 25.52 11.13 3.51
CA ASN A 259 24.46 10.49 4.33
C ASN A 259 23.61 11.50 5.12
N GLY A 260 24.18 12.63 5.55
CA GLY A 260 23.44 13.72 6.23
C GLY A 260 22.37 14.38 5.34
N GLY A 261 22.46 14.22 4.01
CA GLY A 261 21.48 14.76 3.09
C GLY A 261 20.06 14.19 3.29
N LYS A 262 19.93 12.93 3.71
CA LYS A 262 18.64 12.31 4.04
C LYS A 262 18.01 12.94 5.28
N ASP A 263 18.83 13.23 6.29
CA ASP A 263 18.35 13.82 7.54
C ASP A 263 17.91 15.28 7.31
N ILE A 264 18.57 16.01 6.40
CA ILE A 264 18.12 17.33 5.96
C ILE A 264 16.74 17.26 5.31
N ALA A 265 16.51 16.28 4.43
CA ALA A 265 15.20 16.04 3.82
C ALA A 265 14.16 15.66 4.88
N GLY A 266 14.51 14.78 5.82
CA GLY A 266 13.70 14.44 6.99
C GLY A 266 13.31 15.65 7.83
N ALA A 267 14.26 16.57 8.05
CA ALA A 267 13.99 17.81 8.77
C ALA A 267 12.93 18.67 8.05
N PHE A 268 12.98 18.77 6.71
CA PHE A 268 11.95 19.48 5.94
C PHE A 268 10.58 18.78 6.04
N ALA A 269 10.54 17.46 5.96
CA ALA A 269 9.31 16.68 6.07
C ALA A 269 8.63 16.89 7.43
N ILE A 270 9.36 16.69 8.53
CA ILE A 270 8.85 16.88 9.90
C ILE A 270 8.47 18.36 10.15
N ALA A 271 9.34 19.32 9.82
CA ALA A 271 9.05 20.72 10.04
C ALA A 271 7.86 21.24 9.25
N SER A 272 7.61 20.70 8.04
CA SER A 272 6.46 21.07 7.20
C SER A 272 5.17 20.35 7.57
N ASN A 273 5.22 19.32 8.43
CA ASN A 273 4.10 18.46 8.71
C ASN A 273 3.07 19.12 9.65
N PRO A 274 1.83 19.36 9.22
CA PRO A 274 0.80 19.96 10.04
C PRO A 274 0.30 19.05 11.17
N ASN A 275 0.62 17.75 11.14
CA ASN A 275 0.28 16.78 12.17
C ASN A 275 1.31 16.72 13.30
N VAL A 276 2.45 17.43 13.15
CA VAL A 276 3.47 17.60 14.17
C VAL A 276 3.16 18.81 15.03
N ASN A 277 3.16 18.66 16.34
CA ASN A 277 2.90 19.72 17.30
C ASN A 277 3.74 19.55 18.58
N THR A 278 3.75 20.56 19.45
CA THR A 278 4.47 20.52 20.71
C THR A 278 3.56 20.34 21.93
N GLY A 279 2.34 19.84 21.71
CA GLY A 279 1.36 19.62 22.77
C GLY A 279 0.93 20.92 23.47
N ARG A 280 0.64 20.84 24.78
CA ARG A 280 0.21 21.98 25.60
C ARG A 280 1.34 22.97 25.94
N PHE A 281 2.57 22.60 25.66
CA PHE A 281 3.79 23.28 26.10
C PHE A 281 4.42 24.16 25.01
N GLY A 282 3.70 24.41 23.93
CA GLY A 282 4.21 25.09 22.75
C GLY A 282 4.49 26.56 22.82
N ALA A 283 4.33 27.19 23.97
CA ALA A 283 4.79 28.56 24.21
C ALA A 283 5.91 28.51 25.24
N GLY A 284 7.13 28.18 24.80
CA GLY A 284 8.33 28.46 25.62
C GLY A 284 8.35 29.90 26.11
N GLU A 285 9.09 30.21 27.18
CA GLU A 285 9.16 31.53 27.85
C GLU A 285 9.37 32.73 26.92
N SER A 286 9.70 32.51 25.64
CA SER A 286 9.92 33.58 24.65
C SER A 286 8.74 33.83 23.68
N GLY A 287 7.70 32.99 23.67
CA GLY A 287 6.59 33.11 22.72
C GLY A 287 7.01 33.02 21.23
N ARG A 288 8.21 32.52 20.92
CA ARG A 288 8.81 32.45 19.58
C ARG A 288 9.00 31.05 19.03
N ALA A 289 8.97 30.02 19.89
CA ALA A 289 9.12 28.64 19.42
C ALA A 289 7.89 28.22 18.60
N PRO A 290 8.07 27.49 17.48
CA PRO A 290 6.96 26.95 16.71
C PRO A 290 6.18 25.96 17.57
N THR A 291 4.86 26.10 17.61
CA THR A 291 3.97 25.21 18.34
C THR A 291 3.43 24.09 17.45
N ARG A 292 3.62 24.22 16.14
CA ARG A 292 3.13 23.27 15.13
C ARG A 292 4.00 23.38 13.88
N GLY A 293 4.16 22.24 13.18
CA GLY A 293 4.73 22.18 11.85
C GLY A 293 3.82 22.80 10.78
N GLY A 294 4.36 23.00 9.60
CA GLY A 294 3.61 23.50 8.43
C GLY A 294 4.54 24.14 7.40
N LEU A 295 4.02 24.39 6.20
CA LEU A 295 4.79 24.89 5.04
C LEU A 295 5.58 26.19 5.33
N ALA A 296 5.13 27.00 6.29
CA ALA A 296 5.84 28.20 6.72
C ALA A 296 7.20 27.91 7.40
N ALA A 297 7.45 26.68 7.81
CA ALA A 297 8.74 26.23 8.34
C ALA A 297 9.76 25.87 7.24
N LEU A 298 9.33 25.69 6.01
CA LEU A 298 10.21 25.39 4.87
C LEU A 298 11.05 26.61 4.46
N PRO A 299 12.20 26.38 3.78
CA PRO A 299 12.96 27.45 3.13
C PRO A 299 12.09 28.31 2.21
N THR A 300 12.30 29.63 2.23
CA THR A 300 11.50 30.54 1.39
C THR A 300 11.65 30.29 -0.11
N GLY A 301 12.80 29.74 -0.54
CA GLY A 301 13.00 29.29 -1.92
C GLY A 301 12.06 28.15 -2.29
N MET A 302 11.86 27.14 -1.42
CA MET A 302 10.90 26.06 -1.62
C MET A 302 9.46 26.59 -1.61
N GLN A 303 9.12 27.46 -0.62
CA GLN A 303 7.81 28.10 -0.56
C GLN A 303 7.49 28.88 -1.84
N SER A 304 8.47 29.58 -2.41
CA SER A 304 8.30 30.32 -3.67
C SER A 304 7.92 29.40 -4.83
N VAL A 305 8.55 28.23 -4.94
CA VAL A 305 8.21 27.22 -5.96
C VAL A 305 6.79 26.69 -5.76
N LEU A 306 6.41 26.35 -4.52
CA LEU A 306 5.08 25.84 -4.20
C LEU A 306 3.97 26.89 -4.42
N ASN A 307 4.24 28.17 -4.19
CA ASN A 307 3.29 29.27 -4.38
C ASN A 307 3.20 29.73 -5.85
N SER A 308 4.18 29.38 -6.69
CA SER A 308 4.14 29.68 -8.12
C SER A 308 3.24 28.69 -8.86
N PRO A 309 2.63 29.07 -10.00
CA PRO A 309 1.90 28.12 -10.85
C PRO A 309 2.79 26.93 -11.24
N ALA A 310 2.20 25.73 -11.32
CA ALA A 310 2.89 24.53 -11.80
C ALA A 310 3.27 24.67 -13.29
N LEU A 311 2.47 25.45 -14.02
CA LEU A 311 2.67 25.77 -15.41
C LEU A 311 2.69 27.29 -15.61
N GLU A 312 3.84 27.83 -16.00
CA GLU A 312 3.98 29.25 -16.29
C GLU A 312 3.46 29.57 -17.69
N GLN A 313 2.43 30.41 -17.75
CA GLN A 313 1.92 30.94 -19.01
C GLN A 313 2.54 32.30 -19.29
N PHE A 314 3.22 32.43 -20.42
CA PHE A 314 3.75 33.71 -20.88
C PHE A 314 2.68 34.48 -21.68
N PRO A 315 2.25 35.66 -21.23
CA PRO A 315 1.31 36.46 -22.00
C PRO A 315 1.92 36.81 -23.36
N GLY A 316 1.21 36.48 -24.44
CA GLY A 316 1.60 36.83 -25.80
C GLY A 316 1.61 38.34 -26.03
N ALA A 317 2.41 38.81 -26.97
CA ALA A 317 2.41 40.21 -27.38
C ALA A 317 1.02 40.64 -27.89
N PRO A 318 0.56 41.89 -27.58
CA PRO A 318 -0.71 42.41 -28.09
C PRO A 318 -0.76 42.35 -29.60
N ARG A 319 -1.81 41.84 -30.21
CA ARG A 319 -2.01 41.87 -31.64
C ARG A 319 -2.32 43.28 -32.13
N PRO A 320 -1.71 43.76 -33.21
CA PRO A 320 -2.17 44.98 -33.87
C PRO A 320 -3.58 44.74 -34.38
N GLY A 321 -4.59 45.40 -33.75
CA GLY A 321 -5.99 45.26 -34.09
C GLY A 321 -6.95 44.84 -32.96
N GLY A 322 -6.46 44.64 -31.74
CA GLY A 322 -7.27 44.50 -30.52
C GLY A 322 -7.90 43.12 -30.28
N GLY A 323 -7.25 42.04 -30.72
CA GLY A 323 -7.64 40.66 -30.36
C GLY A 323 -7.03 40.22 -29.03
N ILE A 324 -7.57 39.16 -28.40
CA ILE A 324 -7.03 38.53 -27.21
C ILE A 324 -5.57 38.11 -27.53
N PRO A 325 -4.56 38.50 -26.70
CA PRO A 325 -3.18 38.07 -26.92
C PRO A 325 -3.12 36.54 -26.88
N GLN A 326 -2.61 35.92 -27.93
CA GLN A 326 -2.29 34.49 -27.86
C GLN A 326 -0.85 34.33 -27.37
N PRO A 327 -0.57 33.39 -26.48
CA PRO A 327 0.79 33.12 -26.04
C PRO A 327 1.66 32.75 -27.26
N GLN A 328 2.79 33.44 -27.42
CA GLN A 328 3.74 33.18 -28.51
C GLN A 328 4.82 32.16 -28.12
N VAL A 329 4.86 31.76 -26.86
CA VAL A 329 5.83 30.82 -26.28
C VAL A 329 5.05 29.72 -25.62
N ALA A 330 5.47 28.47 -25.84
CA ALA A 330 4.91 27.34 -25.11
C ALA A 330 5.03 27.56 -23.59
N PRO A 331 4.02 27.24 -22.79
CA PRO A 331 4.12 27.33 -21.35
C PRO A 331 5.27 26.45 -20.86
N MET A 332 5.90 26.88 -19.76
CA MET A 332 6.98 26.11 -19.15
C MET A 332 6.49 25.50 -17.85
N VAL A 333 6.80 24.23 -17.65
CA VAL A 333 6.65 23.59 -16.34
C VAL A 333 7.61 24.25 -15.36
N ASN A 334 7.12 24.57 -14.17
CA ASN A 334 7.95 25.18 -13.12
C ASN A 334 9.15 24.26 -12.78
N PRO A 335 10.38 24.65 -13.13
CA PRO A 335 11.55 23.77 -13.01
C PRO A 335 11.90 23.42 -11.56
N GLY A 336 11.42 24.22 -10.61
CA GLY A 336 11.61 23.96 -9.18
C GLY A 336 10.85 22.75 -8.67
N LEU A 337 9.74 22.33 -9.32
CA LEU A 337 8.92 21.22 -8.88
C LEU A 337 9.68 19.89 -8.91
N LYS A 338 10.40 19.62 -9.98
CA LYS A 338 11.23 18.43 -10.03
C LYS A 338 12.30 18.41 -8.94
N GLY A 339 12.94 19.54 -8.67
CA GLY A 339 13.91 19.65 -7.57
C GLY A 339 13.28 19.42 -6.19
N LEU A 340 12.02 19.85 -5.97
CA LEU A 340 11.28 19.53 -4.75
C LEU A 340 10.97 18.03 -4.65
N ALA A 341 10.54 17.41 -5.73
CA ALA A 341 10.31 15.98 -5.80
C ALA A 341 11.60 15.19 -5.50
N ASP A 342 12.72 15.61 -6.07
CA ASP A 342 14.02 14.99 -5.83
C ASP A 342 14.48 15.15 -4.35
N ILE A 343 14.09 16.21 -3.65
CA ILE A 343 14.31 16.39 -2.20
C ILE A 343 13.45 15.40 -1.41
N VAL A 344 12.14 15.34 -1.71
CA VAL A 344 11.20 14.45 -1.03
C VAL A 344 11.60 12.98 -1.21
N ALA A 345 12.00 12.58 -2.41
CA ALA A 345 12.46 11.22 -2.70
C ALA A 345 13.69 10.76 -1.88
N ARG A 346 14.40 11.68 -1.22
CA ARG A 346 15.51 11.37 -0.31
C ARG A 346 15.07 11.21 1.15
N THR A 347 13.84 11.59 1.47
CA THR A 347 13.29 11.47 2.82
C THR A 347 13.02 10.01 3.18
N ASP A 348 13.25 9.63 4.43
CA ASP A 348 12.76 8.33 4.92
C ASP A 348 11.23 8.29 4.77
N PRO A 349 10.66 7.27 4.12
CA PRO A 349 9.20 7.15 3.94
C PRO A 349 8.39 7.31 5.22
N ARG A 350 8.91 6.86 6.36
CA ARG A 350 8.26 7.00 7.66
C ARG A 350 8.10 8.45 8.13
N LEU A 351 8.94 9.36 7.64
CA LEU A 351 8.87 10.80 7.96
C LEU A 351 7.97 11.58 7.01
N GLN A 352 7.60 10.98 5.87
CA GLN A 352 6.73 11.62 4.88
C GLN A 352 5.27 11.69 5.34
N VAL A 353 4.82 10.73 6.17
CA VAL A 353 3.41 10.51 6.55
C VAL A 353 2.66 11.80 6.87
N GLY A 354 1.77 12.21 5.97
CA GLY A 354 0.97 13.43 6.11
C GLY A 354 1.78 14.73 6.09
N SER A 355 2.97 14.74 5.46
CA SER A 355 3.81 15.93 5.41
C SER A 355 3.17 17.06 4.59
N GLY A 356 3.37 18.30 5.00
CA GLY A 356 2.88 19.43 4.24
C GLY A 356 3.56 19.57 2.87
N LEU A 357 4.80 19.09 2.75
CA LEU A 357 5.54 19.12 1.50
C LEU A 357 4.98 18.11 0.50
N ASP A 358 4.68 16.87 0.94
CA ASP A 358 4.04 15.85 0.09
C ASP A 358 2.64 16.29 -0.35
N GLN A 359 1.83 16.84 0.57
CA GLN A 359 0.53 17.39 0.23
C GLN A 359 0.64 18.50 -0.82
N ALA A 360 1.61 19.40 -0.68
CA ALA A 360 1.81 20.49 -1.63
C ALA A 360 2.29 20.00 -3.01
N LEU A 361 3.15 18.96 -3.06
CA LEU A 361 3.54 18.31 -4.32
C LEU A 361 2.36 17.59 -4.97
N MET A 362 1.50 16.93 -4.21
CA MET A 362 0.28 16.30 -4.71
C MET A 362 -0.69 17.35 -5.29
N ASP A 363 -0.84 18.50 -4.61
CA ASP A 363 -1.65 19.61 -5.13
C ASP A 363 -1.07 20.18 -6.44
N LYS A 364 0.26 20.26 -6.56
CA LYS A 364 0.94 20.68 -7.80
C LYS A 364 0.82 19.65 -8.91
N SER A 365 0.83 18.36 -8.58
CA SER A 365 0.57 17.30 -9.56
C SER A 365 -0.83 17.41 -10.14
N ARG A 366 -1.83 17.66 -9.29
CA ARG A 366 -3.20 17.90 -9.70
C ARG A 366 -3.35 19.17 -10.55
N GLU A 367 -2.69 20.27 -10.13
CA GLU A 367 -2.67 21.52 -10.90
C GLU A 367 -2.09 21.29 -12.30
N LEU A 368 -1.02 20.51 -12.40
CA LEU A 368 -0.33 20.23 -13.66
C LEU A 368 -1.13 19.31 -14.58
N LEU A 369 -1.77 18.27 -14.03
CA LEU A 369 -2.68 17.39 -14.79
C LEU A 369 -3.88 18.16 -15.33
N ASN A 370 -4.57 18.92 -14.50
CA ASN A 370 -5.74 19.72 -14.89
C ASN A 370 -5.41 20.84 -15.89
N ALA A 371 -4.26 21.52 -15.72
CA ALA A 371 -3.84 22.57 -16.63
C ALA A 371 -3.57 22.04 -18.04
N SER A 372 -3.25 20.77 -18.12
CA SER A 372 -2.76 20.12 -19.33
C SER A 372 -3.79 20.13 -20.46
N GLU A 373 -5.03 19.81 -20.21
CA GLU A 373 -6.03 19.71 -21.27
C GLU A 373 -6.50 21.09 -21.78
N ASN A 374 -6.60 22.08 -20.91
CA ASN A 374 -7.23 23.36 -21.23
C ASN A 374 -6.22 24.45 -21.64
N ALA A 375 -4.97 24.38 -21.22
CA ALA A 375 -4.00 25.45 -21.44
C ALA A 375 -3.36 25.42 -22.84
N TYR A 376 -3.41 24.31 -23.56
CA TYR A 376 -2.63 24.04 -24.78
C TYR A 376 -3.41 24.15 -26.09
N LEU A 377 -4.73 23.95 -26.04
CA LEU A 377 -5.56 24.06 -27.24
C LEU A 377 -5.31 25.37 -28.04
N PRO A 378 -4.99 26.51 -27.42
CA PRO A 378 -4.67 27.73 -28.15
C PRO A 378 -3.26 27.78 -28.75
N ILE A 379 -2.30 26.96 -28.26
CA ILE A 379 -0.87 27.06 -28.60
C ILE A 379 -0.48 26.12 -29.73
N VAL A 380 -1.04 24.93 -29.72
CA VAL A 380 -0.77 23.88 -30.72
C VAL A 380 -1.48 24.19 -32.05
N GLY A 381 -2.43 25.14 -32.06
CA GLY A 381 -3.15 25.56 -33.25
C GLY A 381 -3.93 24.41 -33.88
N ASP A 382 -3.87 24.29 -35.21
CA ASP A 382 -4.58 23.25 -35.96
C ASP A 382 -3.87 21.88 -35.98
N ARG A 383 -2.95 21.61 -35.01
CA ARG A 383 -2.18 20.35 -34.93
C ARG A 383 -2.35 19.63 -33.60
N PRO A 384 -3.52 19.01 -33.32
CA PRO A 384 -3.74 18.23 -32.09
C PRO A 384 -2.72 17.11 -31.86
N GLN A 385 -2.12 16.57 -32.93
CA GLN A 385 -1.14 15.51 -32.86
C GLN A 385 0.22 15.90 -32.24
N ASP A 386 0.52 17.19 -32.11
CA ASP A 386 1.76 17.65 -31.48
C ASP A 386 1.61 17.79 -29.95
N LEU A 387 0.39 17.76 -29.42
CA LEU A 387 0.11 17.90 -28.00
C LEU A 387 0.62 16.73 -27.17
N PRO A 388 0.35 15.45 -27.50
CA PRO A 388 0.89 14.30 -26.77
C PRO A 388 2.42 14.34 -26.68
N ARG A 389 3.09 14.65 -27.78
CA ARG A 389 4.56 14.74 -27.82
C ARG A 389 5.12 15.81 -26.88
N TRP A 390 4.44 16.96 -26.76
CA TRP A 390 4.87 18.01 -25.87
C TRP A 390 4.72 17.57 -24.40
N TYR A 391 3.61 16.90 -24.04
CA TYR A 391 3.38 16.34 -22.72
C TYR A 391 4.49 15.38 -22.34
N HIS A 392 4.71 14.37 -23.14
CA HIS A 392 5.74 13.38 -22.88
C HIS A 392 7.15 13.98 -22.70
N GLN A 393 7.43 15.11 -23.33
CA GLN A 393 8.74 15.72 -23.23
C GLN A 393 8.88 16.73 -22.08
N GLN A 394 7.83 17.43 -21.72
CA GLN A 394 7.91 18.59 -20.81
C GLN A 394 7.16 18.37 -19.50
N VAL A 395 6.02 17.71 -19.51
CA VAL A 395 5.14 17.56 -18.35
C VAL A 395 5.40 16.24 -17.63
N ASP A 396 5.34 15.12 -18.34
CA ASP A 396 5.45 13.78 -17.75
C ASP A 396 6.69 13.60 -16.86
N PRO A 397 7.90 14.02 -17.24
CA PRO A 397 9.07 13.79 -16.38
C PRO A 397 8.96 14.46 -15.02
N THR A 398 8.26 15.62 -14.95
CA THR A 398 8.04 16.32 -13.67
C THR A 398 6.90 15.67 -12.87
N LEU A 399 5.79 15.33 -13.54
CA LEU A 399 4.67 14.61 -12.92
C LEU A 399 5.12 13.27 -12.33
N GLN A 400 5.81 12.46 -13.12
CA GLN A 400 6.34 11.17 -12.69
C GLN A 400 7.27 11.32 -11.47
N SER A 401 8.15 12.33 -11.49
CA SER A 401 9.03 12.59 -10.35
C SER A 401 8.25 12.97 -9.09
N MET A 402 7.22 13.82 -9.22
CA MET A 402 6.39 14.24 -8.07
C MET A 402 5.56 13.09 -7.53
N MET A 403 4.91 12.30 -8.40
CA MET A 403 4.10 11.16 -7.98
C MET A 403 4.94 10.08 -7.30
N ASN A 404 6.07 9.71 -7.89
CA ASN A 404 7.00 8.75 -7.29
C ASN A 404 7.56 9.22 -5.95
N ALA A 405 7.77 10.52 -5.77
CA ALA A 405 8.25 11.08 -4.51
C ALA A 405 7.19 11.02 -3.40
N VAL A 406 5.93 11.25 -3.74
CA VAL A 406 4.80 11.26 -2.79
C VAL A 406 4.23 9.86 -2.54
N ALA A 407 4.42 8.91 -3.46
CA ALA A 407 3.86 7.57 -3.40
C ALA A 407 4.05 6.84 -2.04
N PRO A 408 5.17 7.00 -1.31
CA PRO A 408 5.33 6.40 0.02
C PRO A 408 4.40 6.98 1.09
N ASP A 409 3.86 8.19 0.91
CA ASP A 409 2.91 8.82 1.84
C ASP A 409 1.47 8.38 1.53
N SER A 410 1.10 7.17 1.95
CA SER A 410 -0.25 6.62 1.76
C SER A 410 -1.34 7.49 2.38
N LYS A 411 -1.00 8.29 3.42
CA LYS A 411 -1.96 9.19 4.04
C LYS A 411 -2.30 10.36 3.13
N VAL A 412 -1.32 11.02 2.53
CA VAL A 412 -1.55 12.12 1.59
C VAL A 412 -2.26 11.63 0.34
N VAL A 413 -1.90 10.45 -0.17
CA VAL A 413 -2.60 9.84 -1.31
C VAL A 413 -4.07 9.60 -0.98
N HIS A 414 -4.36 8.89 0.11
CA HIS A 414 -5.72 8.62 0.57
C HIS A 414 -6.53 9.91 0.78
N ASP A 415 -5.98 10.89 1.52
CA ASP A 415 -6.69 12.12 1.87
C ASP A 415 -6.98 12.97 0.61
N THR A 416 -6.10 12.91 -0.40
CA THR A 416 -6.32 13.55 -1.71
C THR A 416 -7.48 12.90 -2.45
N LEU A 417 -7.53 11.57 -2.50
CA LEU A 417 -8.57 10.81 -3.19
C LEU A 417 -9.91 10.88 -2.48
N ALA A 418 -9.92 10.86 -1.15
CA ALA A 418 -11.13 11.02 -0.33
C ALA A 418 -11.63 12.48 -0.30
N GLY A 419 -10.81 13.42 -0.73
CA GLY A 419 -11.13 14.84 -0.74
C GLY A 419 -12.18 15.23 -1.81
N PRO A 420 -12.73 16.46 -1.74
CA PRO A 420 -13.83 16.89 -2.62
C PRO A 420 -13.48 16.94 -4.11
N THR A 421 -12.21 16.89 -4.46
CA THR A 421 -11.70 16.89 -5.85
C THR A 421 -11.07 15.56 -6.25
N GLY A 422 -11.17 14.53 -5.39
CA GLY A 422 -10.56 13.22 -5.63
C GLY A 422 -11.05 12.54 -6.90
N GLN A 423 -12.36 12.61 -7.19
CA GLN A 423 -12.93 12.04 -8.41
C GLN A 423 -12.39 12.71 -9.69
N HIS A 424 -12.19 14.03 -9.67
CA HIS A 424 -11.56 14.73 -10.81
C HIS A 424 -10.10 14.32 -10.96
N PHE A 425 -9.38 14.19 -9.85
CA PHE A 425 -7.99 13.75 -9.89
C PHE A 425 -7.86 12.32 -10.44
N LEU A 426 -8.73 11.39 -10.03
CA LEU A 426 -8.78 10.05 -10.60
C LEU A 426 -9.08 10.08 -12.11
N SER A 427 -10.06 10.87 -12.52
CA SER A 427 -10.38 11.05 -13.95
C SER A 427 -9.14 11.51 -14.73
N ASP A 428 -8.47 12.57 -14.26
CA ASP A 428 -7.28 13.10 -14.92
C ASP A 428 -6.15 12.07 -14.94
N LEU A 429 -5.96 11.32 -13.84
CA LEU A 429 -4.93 10.30 -13.68
C LEU A 429 -5.11 9.13 -14.66
N HIS A 430 -6.35 8.66 -14.85
CA HIS A 430 -6.66 7.53 -15.73
C HIS A 430 -6.68 7.92 -17.21
N THR A 431 -7.14 9.15 -17.53
CA THR A 431 -7.26 9.61 -18.92
C THR A 431 -5.96 10.17 -19.48
N HIS A 432 -5.02 10.59 -18.61
CA HIS A 432 -3.71 11.07 -19.06
C HIS A 432 -2.93 9.92 -19.73
N GLN A 433 -2.42 10.18 -20.93
CA GLN A 433 -1.57 9.22 -21.64
C GLN A 433 -0.13 9.34 -21.13
N TRP A 434 0.23 8.48 -20.19
CA TRP A 434 1.55 8.48 -19.54
C TRP A 434 2.66 7.97 -20.45
N GLN A 435 3.83 8.61 -20.40
CA GLN A 435 5.02 8.14 -21.15
C GLN A 435 5.54 6.79 -20.62
N ASP A 436 5.30 6.47 -19.36
CA ASP A 436 5.69 5.24 -18.68
C ASP A 436 4.54 4.23 -18.52
N ASP A 437 3.55 4.29 -19.43
CA ASP A 437 2.38 3.43 -19.43
C ASP A 437 1.55 3.50 -18.12
N GLY A 438 1.69 4.59 -17.36
CA GLY A 438 1.01 4.83 -16.08
C GLY A 438 1.72 4.27 -14.85
N LEU A 439 3.00 3.91 -14.93
CA LEU A 439 3.75 3.34 -13.81
C LEU A 439 3.85 4.32 -12.62
N ALA A 440 4.12 5.60 -12.86
CA ALA A 440 4.19 6.60 -11.79
C ALA A 440 2.82 6.82 -11.12
N ALA A 441 1.74 6.76 -11.90
CA ALA A 441 0.37 6.81 -11.39
C ALA A 441 0.05 5.56 -10.53
N GLN A 442 0.44 4.37 -11.00
CA GLN A 442 0.28 3.12 -10.26
C GLN A 442 1.03 3.14 -8.92
N ASN A 443 2.21 3.72 -8.86
CA ASN A 443 3.00 3.78 -7.63
C ASN A 443 2.27 4.53 -6.49
N LEU A 444 1.35 5.45 -6.78
CA LEU A 444 0.52 6.10 -5.76
C LEU A 444 -0.37 5.11 -5.00
N PHE A 445 -0.74 3.99 -5.63
CA PHE A 445 -1.61 2.96 -5.04
C PHE A 445 -0.83 1.79 -4.42
N HIS A 446 0.49 1.80 -4.49
CA HIS A 446 1.32 0.68 -4.01
C HIS A 446 1.04 0.26 -2.55
N SER A 447 0.68 1.21 -1.68
CA SER A 447 0.30 0.92 -0.29
C SER A 447 -0.99 0.11 -0.19
N VAL A 448 -1.85 0.12 -1.22
CA VAL A 448 -3.09 -0.68 -1.24
C VAL A 448 -2.78 -2.18 -1.26
N ASP A 449 -1.76 -2.60 -2.01
CA ASP A 449 -1.28 -3.99 -2.04
C ASP A 449 -0.51 -4.35 -0.76
N THR A 450 0.46 -3.52 -0.36
CA THR A 450 1.38 -3.84 0.74
C THR A 450 0.73 -3.83 2.12
N ASP A 451 -0.26 -2.97 2.33
CA ASP A 451 -0.92 -2.79 3.63
C ASP A 451 -2.25 -3.56 3.73
N ALA A 452 -2.69 -4.24 2.67
CA ALA A 452 -3.95 -5.00 2.65
C ALA A 452 -4.02 -6.10 3.72
N VAL A 453 -2.88 -6.70 4.08
CA VAL A 453 -2.81 -7.88 4.95
C VAL A 453 -2.31 -7.50 6.34
N ILE A 454 -3.17 -7.70 7.35
CA ILE A 454 -2.79 -7.54 8.76
C ILE A 454 -2.08 -8.83 9.22
N THR A 455 -0.77 -8.74 9.47
CA THR A 455 0.03 -9.87 9.99
C THR A 455 -0.02 -9.96 11.52
N ASN A 456 -0.27 -8.85 12.21
CA ASN A 456 -0.45 -8.79 13.65
C ASN A 456 -1.77 -8.06 14.00
N PRO A 457 -2.88 -8.78 14.23
CA PRO A 457 -4.17 -8.18 14.57
C PRO A 457 -4.19 -7.37 15.88
N GLY A 458 -3.16 -7.50 16.71
CA GLY A 458 -3.00 -6.74 17.94
C GLY A 458 -2.28 -5.40 17.76
N ASP A 459 -1.77 -5.11 16.56
CA ASP A 459 -1.09 -3.86 16.26
C ASP A 459 -2.08 -2.81 15.70
N PRO A 460 -2.38 -1.74 16.45
CA PRO A 460 -3.33 -0.73 16.02
C PRO A 460 -2.84 0.04 14.78
N THR A 461 -1.52 0.16 14.58
CA THR A 461 -0.95 0.85 13.42
C THR A 461 -1.14 0.03 12.16
N GLN A 462 -0.89 -1.29 12.19
CA GLN A 462 -1.19 -2.16 11.05
C GLN A 462 -2.68 -2.14 10.70
N THR A 463 -3.55 -2.13 11.70
CA THR A 463 -4.99 -2.01 11.47
C THR A 463 -5.36 -0.68 10.81
N LEU A 464 -4.74 0.43 11.24
CA LEU A 464 -4.95 1.75 10.65
C LEU A 464 -4.49 1.79 9.16
N LEU A 465 -3.32 1.24 8.88
CA LEU A 465 -2.77 1.17 7.51
C LEU A 465 -3.66 0.31 6.60
N ALA A 466 -4.07 -0.87 7.08
CA ALA A 466 -4.97 -1.76 6.33
C ALA A 466 -6.34 -1.10 6.07
N ASN A 467 -6.89 -0.38 7.03
CA ASN A 467 -8.13 0.37 6.83
C ASN A 467 -7.97 1.50 5.81
N ARG A 468 -6.85 2.23 5.83
CA ARG A 468 -6.52 3.25 4.84
C ARG A 468 -6.37 2.65 3.44
N ALA A 469 -5.65 1.54 3.32
CA ALA A 469 -5.51 0.79 2.07
C ALA A 469 -6.86 0.33 1.53
N ALA A 470 -7.70 -0.26 2.37
CA ALA A 470 -9.05 -0.71 2.03
C ALA A 470 -9.96 0.46 1.59
N SER A 471 -9.90 1.59 2.29
CA SER A 471 -10.64 2.81 1.91
C SER A 471 -10.16 3.36 0.57
N THR A 472 -8.86 3.39 0.31
CA THR A 472 -8.28 3.82 -0.98
C THR A 472 -8.71 2.87 -2.10
N ALA A 473 -8.62 1.56 -1.89
CA ALA A 473 -9.10 0.54 -2.82
C ALA A 473 -10.60 0.72 -3.16
N ARG A 474 -11.43 1.03 -2.16
CA ARG A 474 -12.85 1.29 -2.38
C ARG A 474 -13.09 2.52 -3.25
N ILE A 475 -12.37 3.62 -3.00
CA ILE A 475 -12.49 4.85 -3.80
C ILE A 475 -12.15 4.55 -5.27
N GLU A 476 -11.07 3.82 -5.52
CA GLU A 476 -10.63 3.43 -6.85
C GLU A 476 -11.62 2.46 -7.52
N ALA A 477 -12.05 1.42 -6.80
CA ALA A 477 -13.01 0.45 -7.33
C ALA A 477 -14.36 1.11 -7.65
N ASN A 478 -14.83 2.05 -6.83
CA ASN A 478 -16.04 2.82 -7.10
C ASN A 478 -15.87 3.72 -8.34
N PHE A 479 -14.67 4.30 -8.55
CA PHE A 479 -14.39 5.09 -9.75
C PHE A 479 -14.44 4.22 -11.01
N LEU A 480 -13.71 3.09 -11.00
CA LEU A 480 -13.70 2.15 -12.14
C LEU A 480 -15.07 1.53 -12.41
N GLY A 481 -15.84 1.29 -11.36
CA GLY A 481 -17.16 0.67 -11.41
C GLY A 481 -18.32 1.62 -11.75
N ASP A 482 -18.10 2.93 -11.72
CA ASP A 482 -19.18 3.90 -12.01
C ASP A 482 -19.46 3.93 -13.53
N PRO A 483 -20.68 3.60 -13.97
CA PRO A 483 -21.03 3.64 -15.39
C PRO A 483 -20.98 5.04 -16.03
N HIS A 484 -20.82 6.11 -15.23
CA HIS A 484 -20.60 7.47 -15.74
C HIS A 484 -19.11 7.73 -16.08
N HIS A 485 -18.20 6.89 -15.61
CA HIS A 485 -16.79 6.92 -15.97
C HIS A 485 -16.53 5.83 -17.02
N ASP A 486 -16.48 6.23 -18.29
CA ASP A 486 -16.27 5.29 -19.38
C ASP A 486 -14.77 4.91 -19.48
N THR A 487 -14.36 3.96 -18.64
CA THR A 487 -12.98 3.46 -18.57
C THR A 487 -12.57 2.59 -19.76
N LEU A 488 -13.53 2.20 -20.59
CA LEU A 488 -13.32 1.49 -21.84
C LEU A 488 -13.17 2.43 -23.04
N ASN A 489 -13.60 3.70 -22.92
CA ASN A 489 -13.48 4.72 -23.96
C ASN A 489 -13.01 6.06 -23.35
N LEU A 490 -11.75 6.09 -22.91
CA LEU A 490 -11.19 7.21 -22.15
C LEU A 490 -11.28 8.53 -22.92
N ALA A 491 -11.58 9.61 -22.20
CA ALA A 491 -11.67 10.98 -22.73
C ALA A 491 -12.59 11.14 -23.96
N GLY A 492 -13.61 10.27 -24.09
CA GLY A 492 -14.49 10.24 -25.27
C GLY A 492 -13.83 9.72 -26.54
N GLY A 493 -12.65 9.10 -26.39
CA GLY A 493 -11.93 8.36 -27.42
C GLY A 493 -12.50 6.95 -27.62
N ARG A 494 -11.64 6.01 -27.97
CA ARG A 494 -11.97 4.60 -28.17
C ARG A 494 -11.02 3.66 -27.45
N ASP A 495 -9.95 4.21 -26.89
CA ASP A 495 -8.94 3.41 -26.22
C ASP A 495 -9.32 3.25 -24.74
N SER A 496 -9.26 2.03 -24.25
CA SER A 496 -9.55 1.67 -22.86
C SER A 496 -8.37 1.99 -21.94
N LEU A 497 -8.62 1.93 -20.62
CA LEU A 497 -7.59 2.11 -19.60
C LEU A 497 -6.37 1.21 -19.84
N GLY A 498 -6.60 -0.08 -20.11
CA GLY A 498 -5.51 -1.04 -20.36
C GLY A 498 -4.75 -0.79 -21.66
N GLN A 499 -5.37 -0.14 -22.65
CA GLN A 499 -4.71 0.25 -23.89
C GLN A 499 -3.87 1.52 -23.75
N VAL A 500 -4.35 2.48 -22.92
CA VAL A 500 -3.67 3.77 -22.72
C VAL A 500 -2.58 3.68 -21.65
N ASN A 501 -2.90 3.04 -20.52
CA ASN A 501 -2.06 2.98 -19.32
C ASN A 501 -1.95 1.55 -18.77
N PRO A 502 -1.33 0.61 -19.49
CA PRO A 502 -1.30 -0.81 -19.10
C PRO A 502 -0.60 -1.04 -17.76
N ALA A 503 0.44 -0.30 -17.40
CA ALA A 503 1.11 -0.46 -16.11
C ALA A 503 0.19 -0.04 -14.94
N LEU A 504 -0.61 1.02 -15.11
CA LEU A 504 -1.62 1.42 -14.13
C LEU A 504 -2.68 0.33 -13.98
N ALA A 505 -3.22 -0.21 -15.08
CA ALA A 505 -4.21 -1.29 -15.03
C ALA A 505 -3.68 -2.53 -14.31
N GLN A 506 -2.42 -2.92 -14.57
CA GLN A 506 -1.76 -4.05 -13.90
C GLN A 506 -1.55 -3.82 -12.41
N GLY A 507 -1.20 -2.60 -12.01
CA GLY A 507 -1.10 -2.22 -10.60
C GLY A 507 -2.44 -2.34 -9.89
N LEU A 508 -3.47 -1.71 -10.44
CA LEU A 508 -4.83 -1.73 -9.89
C LEU A 508 -5.39 -3.16 -9.82
N ALA A 509 -5.04 -4.05 -10.76
CA ALA A 509 -5.43 -5.45 -10.70
C ALA A 509 -4.81 -6.19 -9.49
N ARG A 510 -3.56 -5.88 -9.12
CA ARG A 510 -2.94 -6.40 -7.89
C ARG A 510 -3.64 -5.84 -6.66
N ASP A 511 -3.77 -4.52 -6.60
CA ASP A 511 -4.33 -3.78 -5.48
C ASP A 511 -5.76 -4.23 -5.16
N LEU A 512 -6.62 -4.28 -6.16
CA LEU A 512 -8.02 -4.67 -6.01
C LEU A 512 -8.22 -6.19 -5.85
N GLY A 513 -7.24 -6.99 -6.21
CA GLY A 513 -7.24 -8.44 -6.03
C GLY A 513 -7.52 -8.88 -4.58
N HIS A 514 -7.05 -8.10 -3.60
CA HIS A 514 -7.26 -8.35 -2.17
C HIS A 514 -8.73 -8.14 -1.73
N TYR A 515 -9.50 -7.33 -2.47
CA TYR A 515 -10.84 -6.88 -2.09
C TYR A 515 -11.95 -7.53 -2.95
N ILE A 516 -11.61 -8.54 -3.75
CA ILE A 516 -12.58 -9.28 -4.57
C ILE A 516 -13.74 -9.84 -3.73
N PRO A 517 -13.53 -10.45 -2.53
CA PRO A 517 -14.63 -10.93 -1.70
C PRO A 517 -15.64 -9.83 -1.35
N ASP A 518 -15.15 -8.63 -0.99
CA ASP A 518 -15.99 -7.47 -0.70
C ASP A 518 -16.76 -7.02 -1.95
N MET A 519 -16.08 -6.87 -3.08
CA MET A 519 -16.69 -6.43 -4.35
C MET A 519 -17.83 -7.35 -4.79
N VAL A 520 -17.69 -8.67 -4.63
CA VAL A 520 -18.75 -9.64 -4.98
C VAL A 520 -19.80 -9.78 -3.87
N GLY A 521 -19.66 -9.03 -2.78
CA GLY A 521 -20.62 -8.99 -1.69
C GLY A 521 -20.67 -10.28 -0.89
N ASP A 522 -19.52 -10.84 -0.57
CA ASP A 522 -19.43 -11.89 0.43
C ASP A 522 -19.81 -11.32 1.81
N PRO A 523 -20.81 -11.89 2.50
CA PRO A 523 -21.17 -11.41 3.84
C PRO A 523 -20.08 -11.70 4.89
N LEU A 524 -19.10 -12.55 4.58
CA LEU A 524 -17.95 -12.85 5.43
C LEU A 524 -16.70 -12.09 4.99
N GLY A 525 -16.69 -11.50 3.80
CA GLY A 525 -15.69 -10.53 3.35
C GLY A 525 -15.87 -9.24 4.15
N ASN A 526 -14.91 -8.91 4.99
CA ASN A 526 -14.86 -7.65 5.72
C ASN A 526 -13.40 -7.23 5.82
N THR A 527 -12.89 -6.76 4.70
CA THR A 527 -11.49 -6.34 4.58
C THR A 527 -11.41 -4.86 5.00
N GLY A 528 -11.29 -4.63 6.30
CA GLY A 528 -11.14 -3.28 6.85
C GLY A 528 -12.27 -2.33 6.43
N ASP A 529 -11.90 -1.09 6.14
CA ASP A 529 -12.85 -0.03 5.74
C ASP A 529 -13.26 -0.08 4.26
N PHE A 530 -13.00 -1.19 3.54
CA PHE A 530 -13.60 -1.39 2.21
C PHE A 530 -15.13 -1.39 2.30
N GLY A 531 -15.66 -2.01 3.35
CA GLY A 531 -17.07 -1.84 3.75
C GLY A 531 -18.08 -2.60 2.89
N GLY A 532 -17.66 -3.69 2.24
CA GLY A 532 -18.53 -4.56 1.46
C GLY A 532 -18.77 -4.07 0.04
N ARG A 533 -19.94 -4.37 -0.55
CA ARG A 533 -20.24 -4.11 -1.97
C ARG A 533 -19.96 -2.67 -2.40
N LEU A 534 -19.62 -2.50 -3.69
CA LEU A 534 -19.41 -1.20 -4.28
C LEU A 534 -20.68 -0.33 -4.26
N ASP A 535 -20.49 0.97 -4.25
CA ASP A 535 -21.58 1.94 -4.28
C ASP A 535 -22.38 1.77 -5.57
N GLY A 536 -23.72 1.71 -5.47
CA GLY A 536 -24.59 1.42 -6.60
C GLY A 536 -24.93 -0.06 -6.82
N ASP A 537 -24.15 -1.00 -6.30
CA ASP A 537 -24.50 -2.42 -6.31
C ASP A 537 -25.51 -2.73 -5.19
N ALA A 538 -26.80 -2.78 -5.56
CA ALA A 538 -27.88 -3.10 -4.64
C ALA A 538 -27.73 -4.53 -4.07
N ALA A 539 -28.49 -4.81 -2.99
CA ALA A 539 -28.53 -6.16 -2.39
C ALA A 539 -29.09 -7.26 -3.31
N GLY A 540 -29.49 -6.91 -4.55
CA GLY A 540 -29.81 -7.84 -5.64
C GLY A 540 -28.53 -8.28 -6.38
N ASP A 541 -28.67 -9.33 -7.18
CA ASP A 541 -27.56 -10.05 -7.79
C ASP A 541 -26.95 -9.39 -9.05
N ASN A 542 -27.14 -8.08 -9.28
CA ASN A 542 -26.70 -7.45 -10.54
C ASN A 542 -25.20 -7.13 -10.55
N GLN A 543 -24.62 -6.63 -9.45
CA GLN A 543 -23.20 -6.30 -9.31
C GLN A 543 -22.60 -5.57 -10.53
N LEU A 544 -23.32 -4.57 -11.02
CA LEU A 544 -22.94 -3.81 -12.21
C LEU A 544 -21.56 -3.17 -12.04
N HIS A 545 -21.30 -2.57 -10.87
CA HIS A 545 -20.06 -1.84 -10.62
C HIS A 545 -18.87 -2.81 -10.53
N ALA A 546 -19.02 -3.95 -9.87
CA ALA A 546 -17.97 -4.99 -9.83
C ALA A 546 -17.65 -5.52 -11.24
N LYS A 547 -18.65 -5.72 -12.10
CA LYS A 547 -18.46 -6.12 -13.50
C LYS A 547 -17.69 -5.07 -14.31
N LEU A 548 -17.96 -3.78 -14.08
CA LEU A 548 -17.25 -2.69 -14.75
C LEU A 548 -15.79 -2.60 -14.28
N VAL A 549 -15.52 -2.82 -12.99
CA VAL A 549 -14.14 -2.94 -12.48
C VAL A 549 -13.39 -4.04 -13.24
N PHE A 550 -13.98 -5.24 -13.33
CA PHE A 550 -13.36 -6.33 -14.07
C PHE A 550 -13.18 -5.98 -15.55
N ALA A 551 -14.19 -5.39 -16.20
CA ALA A 551 -14.08 -4.98 -17.60
C ALA A 551 -12.97 -3.96 -17.84
N ALA A 552 -12.83 -2.96 -16.96
CA ALA A 552 -11.77 -1.97 -17.05
C ALA A 552 -10.38 -2.59 -16.97
N LEU A 553 -10.17 -3.53 -16.02
CA LEU A 553 -8.90 -4.20 -15.81
C LEU A 553 -8.65 -5.32 -16.84
N ASP A 554 -9.70 -5.99 -17.30
CA ASP A 554 -9.64 -6.96 -18.40
C ASP A 554 -9.32 -6.32 -19.75
N SER A 555 -9.28 -5.00 -19.83
CA SER A 555 -8.85 -4.29 -21.04
C SER A 555 -7.32 -4.31 -21.27
N ASP A 556 -6.51 -4.79 -20.29
CA ASP A 556 -5.11 -5.17 -20.46
C ASP A 556 -4.91 -6.67 -20.17
N PRO A 557 -4.25 -7.45 -21.04
CA PRO A 557 -4.09 -8.89 -20.85
C PRO A 557 -3.32 -9.28 -19.58
N ALA A 558 -2.32 -8.53 -19.19
CA ALA A 558 -1.52 -8.84 -18.00
C ALA A 558 -2.29 -8.48 -16.72
N ALA A 559 -3.01 -7.36 -16.71
CA ALA A 559 -3.90 -6.98 -15.61
C ALA A 559 -5.01 -8.02 -15.43
N ALA A 560 -5.62 -8.45 -16.53
CA ALA A 560 -6.59 -9.53 -16.55
C ALA A 560 -6.04 -10.81 -15.91
N GLY A 561 -4.83 -11.25 -16.32
CA GLY A 561 -4.17 -12.41 -15.72
C GLY A 561 -4.03 -12.27 -14.21
N ILE A 562 -3.54 -11.15 -13.72
CA ILE A 562 -3.36 -10.87 -12.29
C ILE A 562 -4.70 -10.94 -11.54
N LEU A 563 -5.72 -10.24 -12.05
CA LEU A 563 -7.04 -10.17 -11.40
C LEU A 563 -7.74 -11.53 -11.37
N HIS A 564 -7.71 -12.27 -12.49
CA HIS A 564 -8.33 -13.58 -12.58
C HIS A 564 -7.61 -14.65 -11.76
N ASP A 565 -6.29 -14.57 -11.61
CA ASP A 565 -5.53 -15.43 -10.69
C ASP A 565 -5.94 -15.18 -9.23
N ALA A 566 -6.11 -13.90 -8.84
CA ALA A 566 -6.62 -13.55 -7.52
C ALA A 566 -8.06 -14.04 -7.33
N ALA A 567 -8.94 -13.81 -8.30
CA ALA A 567 -10.33 -14.25 -8.28
C ALA A 567 -10.45 -15.78 -8.18
N SER A 568 -9.60 -16.54 -8.89
CA SER A 568 -9.57 -18.00 -8.80
C SER A 568 -9.22 -18.50 -7.41
N LYS A 569 -8.22 -17.88 -6.74
CA LYS A 569 -7.87 -18.21 -5.34
C LYS A 569 -9.01 -17.91 -4.36
N VAL A 570 -9.77 -16.84 -4.61
CA VAL A 570 -10.98 -16.54 -3.84
C VAL A 570 -12.04 -17.61 -4.09
N GLY A 571 -12.21 -18.05 -5.33
CA GLY A 571 -13.12 -19.15 -5.69
C GLY A 571 -12.76 -20.46 -4.97
N ASP A 572 -11.48 -20.84 -4.97
CA ASP A 572 -10.97 -22.01 -4.23
C ASP A 572 -11.24 -21.87 -2.72
N THR A 573 -11.05 -20.67 -2.17
CA THR A 573 -11.36 -20.38 -0.76
C THR A 573 -12.85 -20.57 -0.46
N TYR A 574 -13.75 -20.18 -1.35
CA TYR A 574 -15.19 -20.41 -1.16
C TYR A 574 -15.56 -21.89 -1.19
N LEU A 575 -14.93 -22.69 -2.04
CA LEU A 575 -15.14 -24.15 -2.06
C LEU A 575 -14.65 -24.79 -0.76
N ASP A 576 -13.45 -24.44 -0.31
CA ASP A 576 -12.86 -24.92 0.94
C ASP A 576 -13.70 -24.52 2.17
N GLN A 577 -14.18 -23.28 2.24
CA GLN A 577 -15.06 -22.79 3.31
C GLN A 577 -16.44 -23.47 3.24
N THR A 578 -16.95 -23.78 2.04
CA THR A 578 -18.17 -24.57 1.88
C THR A 578 -18.00 -25.97 2.46
N ALA A 579 -16.88 -26.63 2.16
CA ALA A 579 -16.57 -27.96 2.72
C ALA A 579 -16.40 -27.90 4.25
N ALA A 580 -15.76 -26.85 4.79
CA ALA A 580 -15.65 -26.62 6.23
C ALA A 580 -17.03 -26.42 6.89
N ALA A 581 -17.89 -25.59 6.29
CA ALA A 581 -19.23 -25.33 6.82
C ALA A 581 -20.11 -26.62 6.82
N ILE A 582 -19.94 -27.50 5.82
CA ILE A 582 -20.58 -28.81 5.80
C ILE A 582 -20.06 -29.68 6.96
N GLN A 583 -18.76 -29.69 7.21
CA GLN A 583 -18.12 -30.43 8.30
C GLN A 583 -18.64 -30.01 9.68
N ASP A 584 -18.78 -28.69 9.88
CA ASP A 584 -19.16 -28.10 11.16
C ASP A 584 -20.69 -28.07 11.37
N GLY A 585 -21.48 -28.45 10.36
CA GLY A 585 -22.94 -28.42 10.41
C GLY A 585 -23.55 -27.02 10.43
N HIS A 586 -22.81 -25.99 9.91
CA HIS A 586 -23.22 -24.60 9.92
C HIS A 586 -23.88 -24.19 8.59
N GLY A 587 -24.91 -23.33 8.66
CA GLY A 587 -25.72 -22.90 7.50
C GLY A 587 -25.05 -21.91 6.52
N TYR A 588 -23.73 -21.73 6.58
CA TYR A 588 -23.01 -20.78 5.71
C TYR A 588 -22.60 -21.36 4.34
N ALA A 589 -22.67 -22.67 4.15
CA ALA A 589 -22.28 -23.34 2.91
C ALA A 589 -23.01 -22.76 1.66
N GLU A 590 -24.31 -22.51 1.77
CA GLU A 590 -25.08 -21.89 0.68
C GLU A 590 -24.64 -20.45 0.37
N GLN A 591 -24.18 -19.73 1.38
CA GLN A 591 -23.71 -18.33 1.21
C GLN A 591 -22.40 -18.28 0.45
N HIS A 592 -21.45 -19.18 0.75
CA HIS A 592 -20.19 -19.29 0.02
C HIS A 592 -20.43 -19.74 -1.43
N MET A 593 -21.33 -20.69 -1.65
CA MET A 593 -21.70 -21.10 -3.01
C MET A 593 -22.38 -19.98 -3.79
N ALA A 594 -23.20 -19.17 -3.12
CA ALA A 594 -23.78 -17.98 -3.74
C ALA A 594 -22.73 -16.92 -4.08
N ALA A 595 -21.73 -16.71 -3.20
CA ALA A 595 -20.61 -15.80 -3.46
C ALA A 595 -19.77 -16.28 -4.65
N LEU A 596 -19.48 -17.57 -4.74
CA LEU A 596 -18.80 -18.19 -5.87
C LEU A 596 -19.57 -17.98 -7.20
N GLY A 597 -20.89 -18.16 -7.17
CA GLY A 597 -21.72 -17.90 -8.35
C GLY A 597 -21.67 -16.45 -8.81
N ARG A 598 -21.70 -15.50 -7.87
CA ARG A 598 -21.55 -14.06 -8.16
C ARG A 598 -20.17 -13.75 -8.72
N LEU A 599 -19.11 -14.26 -8.09
CA LEU A 599 -17.73 -14.08 -8.55
C LEU A 599 -17.55 -14.51 -9.99
N HIS A 600 -17.99 -15.73 -10.33
CA HIS A 600 -17.89 -16.23 -11.70
C HIS A 600 -18.70 -15.39 -12.69
N ALA A 601 -19.89 -14.92 -12.30
CA ALA A 601 -20.69 -14.04 -13.17
C ALA A 601 -19.99 -12.69 -13.41
N VAL A 602 -19.36 -12.11 -12.39
CA VAL A 602 -18.59 -10.85 -12.50
C VAL A 602 -17.40 -11.04 -13.44
N MET A 603 -16.64 -12.12 -13.26
CA MET A 603 -15.50 -12.46 -14.11
C MET A 603 -15.90 -12.62 -15.58
N ASP A 604 -16.96 -13.41 -15.84
CA ASP A 604 -17.37 -13.73 -17.22
C ASP A 604 -17.97 -12.53 -17.93
N VAL A 605 -18.77 -11.71 -17.23
CA VAL A 605 -19.36 -10.48 -17.81
C VAL A 605 -18.29 -9.42 -18.01
N GLY A 606 -17.37 -9.21 -17.05
CA GLY A 606 -16.26 -8.27 -17.19
C GLY A 606 -15.41 -8.57 -18.43
N LYS A 607 -14.97 -9.82 -18.53
CA LYS A 607 -14.23 -10.33 -19.68
C LYS A 607 -14.95 -10.15 -21.02
N ALA A 608 -16.25 -10.54 -21.08
CA ALA A 608 -17.04 -10.40 -22.29
C ALA A 608 -17.21 -8.92 -22.69
N THR A 609 -17.30 -8.04 -21.72
CA THR A 609 -17.45 -6.59 -21.94
C THR A 609 -16.17 -5.98 -22.52
N ALA A 610 -15.02 -6.25 -21.91
CA ALA A 610 -13.71 -5.81 -22.42
C ALA A 610 -13.45 -6.33 -23.83
N TYR A 611 -13.78 -7.60 -24.07
CA TYR A 611 -13.65 -8.19 -25.40
C TYR A 611 -14.56 -7.53 -26.45
N ASN A 612 -15.81 -7.20 -26.10
CA ASN A 612 -16.73 -6.51 -26.98
C ASN A 612 -16.22 -5.13 -27.39
N ASP A 613 -15.74 -4.39 -26.41
CA ASP A 613 -15.15 -3.09 -26.61
C ASP A 613 -14.00 -3.15 -27.63
N LEU A 614 -13.06 -4.06 -27.43
CA LEU A 614 -11.96 -4.31 -28.36
C LEU A 614 -12.42 -4.72 -29.78
N GLN A 615 -13.55 -5.43 -29.93
CA GLN A 615 -14.09 -5.80 -31.24
C GLN A 615 -14.75 -4.61 -31.95
N VAL A 616 -15.44 -3.73 -31.21
CA VAL A 616 -16.01 -2.49 -31.77
C VAL A 616 -14.89 -1.60 -32.27
N ASP A 617 -13.82 -1.44 -31.51
CA ASP A 617 -12.65 -0.68 -31.91
C ASP A 617 -11.95 -1.23 -33.14
N LYS A 618 -11.88 -2.57 -33.23
CA LYS A 618 -11.31 -3.25 -34.38
C LYS A 618 -12.06 -2.94 -35.69
N TYR A 619 -13.41 -2.89 -35.63
CA TYR A 619 -14.24 -2.62 -36.81
C TYR A 619 -13.97 -1.25 -37.40
N VAL A 620 -13.35 -0.38 -36.63
CA VAL A 620 -13.10 1.04 -36.94
C VAL A 620 -11.61 1.36 -37.19
N ALA A 621 -10.69 0.49 -36.74
CA ALA A 621 -9.24 0.75 -36.79
C ALA A 621 -8.53 0.01 -37.94
N ASP A 622 -7.48 0.63 -38.48
CA ASP A 622 -6.63 0.16 -39.58
C ASP A 622 -5.80 -1.09 -39.17
N LYS A 623 -5.36 -1.84 -40.18
CA LYS A 623 -4.72 -3.16 -40.17
C LYS A 623 -3.51 -3.32 -39.21
N ALA A 624 -2.83 -2.26 -38.80
CA ALA A 624 -1.68 -2.31 -37.90
C ALA A 624 -2.03 -2.66 -36.43
N SER A 625 -3.27 -2.41 -36.00
CA SER A 625 -3.76 -2.78 -34.67
C SER A 625 -4.24 -4.26 -34.59
N TYR A 626 -4.33 -4.94 -35.73
CA TYR A 626 -4.85 -6.30 -35.86
C TYR A 626 -3.94 -7.36 -35.23
N ASP A 627 -2.63 -7.23 -35.41
CA ASP A 627 -1.66 -8.22 -34.91
C ASP A 627 -1.58 -8.21 -33.37
N THR A 628 -1.59 -7.02 -32.76
CA THR A 628 -1.61 -6.86 -31.30
C THR A 628 -2.89 -7.44 -30.69
N LYS A 629 -4.05 -7.24 -31.33
CA LYS A 629 -5.36 -7.77 -30.88
C LYS A 629 -5.46 -9.31 -31.07
N LYS A 630 -4.77 -9.86 -32.04
CA LYS A 630 -4.68 -11.32 -32.23
C LYS A 630 -3.86 -11.98 -31.12
N ASP A 631 -2.77 -11.36 -30.71
CA ASP A 631 -1.94 -11.83 -29.58
C ASP A 631 -2.77 -11.80 -28.29
N TRP A 632 -3.59 -10.78 -28.10
CA TRP A 632 -4.50 -10.64 -26.98
C TRP A 632 -5.59 -11.74 -26.94
N ILE A 633 -6.22 -12.07 -28.09
CA ILE A 633 -7.19 -13.16 -28.21
C ILE A 633 -6.53 -14.51 -27.91
N THR A 634 -5.30 -14.71 -28.37
CA THR A 634 -4.54 -15.94 -28.12
C THR A 634 -4.20 -16.08 -26.63
N PHE A 635 -3.78 -15.00 -25.98
CA PHE A 635 -3.55 -14.95 -24.54
C PHE A 635 -4.80 -15.35 -23.74
N TRP A 636 -5.96 -14.79 -24.05
CA TRP A 636 -7.21 -15.15 -23.37
C TRP A 636 -7.62 -16.61 -23.55
N GLY A 637 -7.35 -17.18 -24.71
CA GLY A 637 -7.52 -18.60 -24.95
C GLY A 637 -6.62 -19.45 -24.06
N ASP A 638 -5.40 -18.97 -23.78
CA ASP A 638 -4.41 -19.68 -22.97
C ASP A 638 -4.65 -19.49 -21.46
N VAL A 639 -5.08 -18.30 -21.00
CA VAL A 639 -5.46 -18.05 -19.59
C VAL A 639 -6.74 -18.80 -19.22
N ALA A 640 -7.72 -18.86 -20.09
CA ALA A 640 -8.92 -19.65 -19.87
C ALA A 640 -8.63 -21.17 -19.73
N GLY A 641 -7.52 -21.65 -20.31
CA GLY A 641 -7.04 -23.03 -20.16
C GLY A 641 -6.26 -23.30 -18.87
N GLN A 642 -5.81 -22.25 -18.14
CA GLN A 642 -5.06 -22.41 -16.87
C GLN A 642 -5.98 -22.42 -15.64
N VAL A 643 -7.23 -21.95 -15.76
CA VAL A 643 -8.21 -22.04 -14.68
C VAL A 643 -8.81 -23.44 -14.69
N PRO A 644 -8.64 -24.27 -13.65
CA PRO A 644 -9.07 -25.68 -13.64
C PRO A 644 -10.55 -25.92 -13.93
N VAL A 645 -11.34 -24.87 -13.91
CA VAL A 645 -12.81 -24.87 -14.08
C VAL A 645 -13.27 -24.69 -15.55
N VAL A 646 -12.35 -24.38 -16.50
CA VAL A 646 -12.76 -23.84 -17.83
C VAL A 646 -12.31 -24.67 -19.03
N GLU A 647 -11.74 -25.85 -18.85
CA GLU A 647 -11.05 -26.59 -19.94
C GLU A 647 -11.92 -27.01 -21.12
N HIS A 648 -13.22 -27.20 -20.93
CA HIS A 648 -14.15 -27.51 -22.06
C HIS A 648 -14.74 -26.23 -22.71
N GLY A 649 -14.71 -25.08 -22.03
CA GLY A 649 -15.14 -23.81 -22.59
C GLY A 649 -14.01 -23.04 -23.29
N ALA A 650 -12.76 -23.28 -22.94
CA ALA A 650 -11.61 -22.54 -23.46
C ALA A 650 -11.37 -22.75 -24.96
N ASP A 651 -11.45 -23.98 -25.43
CA ASP A 651 -11.28 -24.28 -26.86
C ASP A 651 -12.47 -23.79 -27.70
N VAL A 652 -13.67 -23.82 -27.16
CA VAL A 652 -14.87 -23.27 -27.82
C VAL A 652 -14.80 -21.72 -27.80
N ILE A 653 -14.36 -21.13 -26.75
CA ILE A 653 -14.11 -19.67 -26.66
C ILE A 653 -13.01 -19.30 -27.66
N LYS A 654 -11.87 -19.98 -27.65
CA LYS A 654 -10.74 -19.75 -28.56
C LYS A 654 -11.13 -19.93 -30.03
N ASP A 655 -11.81 -21.02 -30.38
CA ASP A 655 -12.27 -21.29 -31.75
C ASP A 655 -13.42 -20.36 -32.14
N GLY A 656 -14.31 -20.00 -31.24
CA GLY A 656 -15.34 -18.98 -31.43
C GLY A 656 -14.76 -17.60 -31.64
N LEU A 657 -13.78 -17.21 -30.84
CA LEU A 657 -13.05 -15.94 -30.93
C LEU A 657 -12.21 -15.85 -32.21
N LEU A 658 -11.53 -16.93 -32.60
CA LEU A 658 -10.70 -16.96 -33.81
C LEU A 658 -11.56 -17.09 -35.08
N SER A 659 -12.69 -17.82 -35.05
CA SER A 659 -13.62 -17.93 -36.18
C SER A 659 -14.51 -16.69 -36.35
N GLY A 660 -14.83 -15.99 -35.26
CA GLY A 660 -15.63 -14.77 -35.24
C GLY A 660 -14.94 -13.52 -35.80
N LEU A 661 -13.65 -13.62 -36.17
CA LEU A 661 -12.94 -12.55 -36.86
C LEU A 661 -13.56 -12.16 -38.22
N GLY A 662 -14.63 -12.80 -38.67
CA GLY A 662 -15.33 -12.51 -39.90
C GLY A 662 -16.83 -12.14 -39.81
N ASP A 663 -17.49 -12.38 -38.67
CA ASP A 663 -18.93 -12.24 -38.54
C ASP A 663 -19.31 -11.47 -37.25
N GLY A 664 -20.13 -10.46 -37.37
CA GLY A 664 -20.44 -9.42 -36.40
C GLY A 664 -21.04 -9.83 -35.03
N PRO A 665 -21.59 -8.84 -34.27
CA PRO A 665 -21.94 -8.93 -32.83
C PRO A 665 -22.94 -10.02 -32.42
N GLU A 666 -23.64 -10.66 -33.35
CA GLU A 666 -24.63 -11.69 -33.06
C GLU A 666 -24.03 -13.00 -32.45
N LYS A 667 -22.72 -13.22 -32.62
CA LYS A 667 -22.05 -14.42 -32.04
C LYS A 667 -21.58 -14.21 -30.58
N LEU A 668 -21.47 -12.99 -30.11
CA LEU A 668 -21.10 -12.72 -28.72
C LEU A 668 -22.19 -13.10 -27.72
N ALA A 669 -23.46 -12.93 -28.10
CA ALA A 669 -24.60 -13.44 -27.33
C ALA A 669 -24.57 -14.98 -27.19
N ALA A 670 -23.90 -15.69 -28.10
CA ALA A 670 -23.71 -17.14 -28.04
C ALA A 670 -22.57 -17.55 -27.09
N ILE A 671 -21.50 -16.74 -26.96
CA ILE A 671 -20.38 -17.04 -26.05
C ILE A 671 -20.80 -16.84 -24.59
N THR A 672 -21.64 -15.86 -24.31
CA THR A 672 -22.24 -15.65 -22.96
C THR A 672 -23.32 -16.69 -22.64
N SER A 673 -23.81 -17.44 -23.63
CA SER A 673 -24.84 -18.47 -23.43
C SER A 673 -24.27 -19.87 -23.14
N GLU A 674 -22.98 -20.13 -23.34
CA GLU A 674 -22.31 -21.31 -22.81
C GLU A 674 -21.96 -21.08 -21.33
N GLN A 675 -22.95 -21.37 -20.49
CA GLN A 675 -22.84 -21.30 -19.03
C GLN A 675 -21.70 -22.20 -18.57
N ARG A 676 -20.89 -21.68 -17.63
CA ARG A 676 -19.97 -22.53 -16.88
C ARG A 676 -20.73 -23.73 -16.35
N GLY A 677 -20.31 -24.93 -16.71
CA GLY A 677 -20.93 -26.16 -16.20
C GLY A 677 -20.84 -26.18 -14.66
N THR A 678 -21.85 -26.74 -14.02
CA THR A 678 -21.83 -26.98 -12.56
C THR A 678 -20.86 -28.10 -12.17
N ASP A 679 -20.43 -28.90 -13.15
CA ASP A 679 -19.62 -30.11 -12.98
C ASP A 679 -18.23 -29.78 -12.36
N PRO A 680 -17.46 -28.79 -12.84
CA PRO A 680 -16.18 -28.43 -12.25
C PRO A 680 -16.30 -27.88 -10.83
N VAL A 681 -17.34 -27.11 -10.54
CA VAL A 681 -17.61 -26.57 -9.20
C VAL A 681 -17.91 -27.70 -8.21
N MET A 682 -18.74 -28.65 -8.61
CA MET A 682 -19.01 -29.84 -7.81
C MET A 682 -17.76 -30.68 -7.60
N TYR A 683 -16.94 -30.84 -8.62
CA TYR A 683 -15.70 -31.61 -8.54
C TYR A 683 -14.72 -31.00 -7.54
N GLY A 684 -14.52 -29.67 -7.58
CA GLY A 684 -13.71 -28.95 -6.61
C GLY A 684 -14.24 -29.11 -5.19
N LEU A 685 -15.55 -28.98 -4.99
CA LEU A 685 -16.17 -29.19 -3.68
C LEU A 685 -15.94 -30.63 -3.16
N MET A 686 -16.06 -31.64 -4.02
CA MET A 686 -15.81 -33.04 -3.63
C MET A 686 -14.33 -33.25 -3.26
N GLN A 687 -13.43 -32.60 -3.96
CA GLN A 687 -12.00 -32.64 -3.66
C GLN A 687 -11.72 -32.05 -2.27
N ASP A 688 -12.32 -30.92 -1.91
CA ASP A 688 -12.15 -30.30 -0.61
C ASP A 688 -12.78 -31.12 0.52
N LEU A 689 -13.96 -31.68 0.29
CA LEU A 689 -14.59 -32.63 1.23
C LEU A 689 -13.70 -33.86 1.48
N TYR A 690 -13.08 -34.41 0.42
CA TYR A 690 -12.13 -35.51 0.52
C TYR A 690 -10.88 -35.11 1.32
N ASN A 691 -10.27 -34.00 0.96
CA ASN A 691 -9.04 -33.50 1.59
C ASN A 691 -9.24 -33.20 3.09
N ARG A 692 -10.41 -32.75 3.48
CA ARG A 692 -10.80 -32.50 4.86
C ARG A 692 -11.26 -33.75 5.61
N GLY A 693 -11.49 -34.85 4.90
CA GLY A 693 -12.01 -36.09 5.50
C GLY A 693 -13.45 -35.94 6.02
N VAL A 694 -14.27 -35.14 5.32
CA VAL A 694 -15.66 -34.91 5.73
C VAL A 694 -16.52 -36.14 5.40
N GLY A 695 -17.06 -36.80 6.42
CA GLY A 695 -17.90 -37.99 6.28
C GLY A 695 -17.15 -39.23 5.76
N ASP A 696 -17.90 -40.15 5.15
CA ASP A 696 -17.34 -41.34 4.49
C ASP A 696 -16.93 -40.98 3.06
N THR A 697 -15.65 -40.78 2.86
CA THR A 697 -15.06 -40.40 1.56
C THR A 697 -14.73 -41.62 0.66
N SER A 698 -15.08 -42.87 1.05
CA SER A 698 -14.73 -44.05 0.30
C SER A 698 -15.40 -44.10 -1.10
N ALA A 699 -16.56 -43.46 -1.24
CA ALA A 699 -17.24 -43.31 -2.54
C ALA A 699 -16.47 -42.46 -3.55
N LEU A 700 -15.58 -41.55 -3.07
CA LEU A 700 -14.79 -40.65 -3.92
C LEU A 700 -13.48 -41.31 -4.42
N THR A 701 -13.13 -42.50 -3.93
CA THR A 701 -11.94 -43.25 -4.38
C THR A 701 -11.81 -43.39 -5.90
N PRO A 702 -12.88 -43.56 -6.69
CA PRO A 702 -12.78 -43.64 -8.16
C PRO A 702 -12.32 -42.31 -8.84
N LEU A 703 -12.34 -41.21 -8.12
CA LEU A 703 -11.91 -39.92 -8.62
C LEU A 703 -10.42 -39.65 -8.36
N LEU A 704 -9.74 -40.53 -7.60
CA LEU A 704 -8.31 -40.38 -7.30
C LEU A 704 -7.46 -40.76 -8.50
N ASP A 705 -6.37 -40.01 -8.68
CA ASP A 705 -5.36 -40.30 -9.69
C ASP A 705 -4.59 -41.58 -9.30
N PRO A 706 -4.65 -42.64 -10.11
CA PRO A 706 -3.90 -43.86 -9.81
C PRO A 706 -2.40 -43.71 -9.83
N ASN A 707 -1.87 -42.62 -10.45
CA ASN A 707 -0.46 -42.32 -10.53
C ASN A 707 0.00 -41.45 -9.36
N ASN A 708 -0.93 -40.71 -8.72
CA ASN A 708 -0.66 -39.79 -7.61
C ASN A 708 -1.61 -40.10 -6.45
N PRO A 709 -1.27 -41.06 -5.57
CA PRO A 709 -2.13 -41.51 -4.48
C PRO A 709 -2.57 -40.36 -3.57
N GLY A 710 -3.86 -40.21 -3.37
CA GLY A 710 -4.46 -39.18 -2.52
C GLY A 710 -4.76 -37.85 -3.24
N GLN A 711 -4.44 -37.73 -4.51
CA GLN A 711 -4.85 -36.61 -5.35
C GLN A 711 -5.99 -37.01 -6.28
N PHE A 712 -6.86 -36.07 -6.57
CA PHE A 712 -7.93 -36.25 -7.56
C PHE A 712 -7.33 -36.24 -8.98
N LEU A 713 -8.00 -36.89 -9.91
CA LEU A 713 -7.68 -36.78 -11.33
C LEU A 713 -7.73 -35.31 -11.75
N PRO A 714 -6.84 -34.85 -12.66
CA PRO A 714 -7.02 -33.53 -13.27
C PRO A 714 -8.40 -33.41 -13.92
N PRO A 715 -9.07 -32.22 -13.86
CA PRO A 715 -10.42 -32.06 -14.41
C PRO A 715 -10.58 -32.44 -15.87
N ASP A 716 -9.56 -32.21 -16.70
CA ASP A 716 -9.48 -32.62 -18.10
C ASP A 716 -9.58 -34.13 -18.28
N GLN A 717 -9.09 -34.90 -17.33
CA GLN A 717 -9.18 -36.36 -17.33
C GLN A 717 -10.46 -36.88 -16.65
N ALA A 718 -10.96 -36.16 -15.65
CA ALA A 718 -12.16 -36.52 -14.91
C ALA A 718 -13.43 -36.37 -15.75
N PHE A 719 -13.48 -35.45 -16.71
CA PHE A 719 -14.63 -35.10 -17.52
C PHE A 719 -14.54 -35.57 -18.99
N VAL A 720 -13.57 -36.38 -19.37
CA VAL A 720 -13.61 -37.06 -20.67
C VAL A 720 -14.79 -38.03 -20.74
N ASP A 721 -15.37 -38.21 -21.92
CA ASP A 721 -16.60 -38.99 -22.17
C ASP A 721 -16.67 -40.35 -21.48
N THR A 722 -15.51 -41.03 -21.37
CA THR A 722 -15.42 -42.36 -20.73
C THR A 722 -15.36 -42.30 -19.20
N GLN A 723 -14.98 -41.19 -18.60
CA GLN A 723 -14.79 -41.05 -17.16
C GLN A 723 -15.91 -40.22 -16.50
N GLN A 724 -16.56 -39.32 -17.23
CA GLN A 724 -17.60 -38.43 -16.72
C GLN A 724 -18.74 -39.16 -15.99
N GLY A 725 -19.20 -40.28 -16.54
CA GLY A 725 -20.22 -41.11 -15.89
C GLY A 725 -19.81 -41.62 -14.52
N LYS A 726 -18.54 -42.05 -14.36
CA LYS A 726 -17.99 -42.51 -13.07
C LYS A 726 -17.83 -41.37 -12.07
N THR A 727 -17.47 -40.20 -12.55
CA THR A 727 -17.37 -38.98 -11.71
C THR A 727 -18.72 -38.66 -11.09
N TRP A 728 -19.78 -38.64 -11.89
CA TRP A 728 -21.15 -38.44 -11.42
C TRP A 728 -21.68 -39.55 -10.50
N GLU A 729 -21.31 -40.81 -10.75
CA GLU A 729 -21.67 -41.93 -9.88
C GLU A 729 -20.99 -41.82 -8.51
N ALA A 730 -19.70 -41.46 -8.48
CA ALA A 730 -18.97 -41.27 -7.24
C ALA A 730 -19.54 -40.12 -6.38
N MET A 731 -19.88 -38.99 -6.99
CA MET A 731 -20.51 -37.86 -6.32
C MET A 731 -21.86 -38.22 -5.72
N ARG A 732 -22.72 -38.95 -6.47
CA ARG A 732 -24.00 -39.42 -5.97
C ARG A 732 -23.85 -40.45 -4.84
N ALA A 733 -22.90 -41.37 -4.97
CA ALA A 733 -22.62 -42.35 -3.92
C ALA A 733 -22.13 -41.71 -2.63
N TYR A 734 -21.29 -40.67 -2.72
CA TYR A 734 -20.85 -39.89 -1.57
C TYR A 734 -22.03 -39.28 -0.80
N HIS A 735 -22.97 -38.64 -1.49
CA HIS A 735 -24.17 -38.08 -0.86
C HIS A 735 -25.04 -39.14 -0.21
N GLN A 736 -25.21 -40.30 -0.87
CA GLN A 736 -25.98 -41.42 -0.30
C GLN A 736 -25.36 -41.99 0.98
N GLN A 737 -24.02 -42.00 1.06
CA GLN A 737 -23.28 -42.43 2.26
C GLN A 737 -23.29 -41.41 3.36
N ASN A 738 -23.46 -40.11 3.03
CA ASN A 738 -23.43 -38.98 3.97
C ASN A 738 -24.76 -38.20 3.93
N PRO A 739 -25.90 -38.75 4.29
CA PRO A 739 -27.22 -38.13 4.15
C PRO A 739 -27.45 -36.98 5.18
N TRP A 740 -26.54 -36.80 6.12
CA TRP A 740 -26.52 -35.71 7.08
C TRP A 740 -25.88 -34.44 6.49
N ALA A 741 -25.08 -34.55 5.44
CA ALA A 741 -24.53 -33.42 4.75
C ALA A 741 -25.63 -32.70 3.97
N ILE A 742 -25.49 -31.37 3.81
CA ILE A 742 -26.36 -30.60 2.91
C ILE A 742 -26.31 -31.24 1.52
N ASP A 743 -27.49 -31.39 0.89
CA ASP A 743 -27.53 -31.98 -0.45
C ASP A 743 -26.65 -31.14 -1.40
N PRO A 744 -25.60 -31.73 -2.01
CA PRO A 744 -24.77 -31.05 -2.98
C PRO A 744 -25.56 -30.42 -4.13
N ASN A 745 -26.72 -30.99 -4.49
CA ASN A 745 -27.57 -30.39 -5.51
C ASN A 745 -28.21 -29.08 -5.09
N ASP A 746 -28.52 -28.91 -3.80
CA ASP A 746 -29.03 -27.61 -3.26
C ASP A 746 -27.95 -26.54 -3.33
N LEU A 747 -26.71 -26.90 -2.98
CA LEU A 747 -25.54 -26.02 -3.08
C LEU A 747 -25.27 -25.58 -4.52
N LEU A 748 -25.27 -26.56 -5.46
CA LEU A 748 -25.12 -26.27 -6.88
C LEU A 748 -26.28 -25.47 -7.46
N SER A 749 -27.51 -25.72 -7.00
CA SER A 749 -28.66 -24.90 -7.37
C SER A 749 -28.50 -23.47 -6.93
N ARG A 750 -27.97 -23.24 -5.73
CA ARG A 750 -27.70 -21.91 -5.21
C ARG A 750 -26.60 -21.19 -5.99
N TYR A 751 -25.51 -21.87 -6.31
CA TYR A 751 -24.48 -21.39 -7.22
C TYR A 751 -25.06 -21.01 -8.59
N ALA A 752 -25.75 -21.94 -9.25
CA ALA A 752 -26.32 -21.77 -10.59
C ALA A 752 -27.34 -20.64 -10.64
N GLU A 753 -28.17 -20.49 -9.61
CA GLU A 753 -29.14 -19.39 -9.48
C GLU A 753 -28.44 -18.04 -9.48
N THR A 754 -27.43 -17.85 -8.61
CA THR A 754 -26.72 -16.58 -8.46
C THR A 754 -25.86 -16.28 -9.69
N TYR A 755 -25.19 -17.26 -10.25
CA TYR A 755 -24.44 -17.15 -11.49
C TYR A 755 -25.33 -16.73 -12.67
N SER A 756 -26.45 -17.45 -12.89
CA SER A 756 -27.40 -17.14 -13.95
C SER A 756 -28.00 -15.75 -13.82
N LYS A 757 -28.39 -15.35 -12.61
CA LYS A 757 -28.89 -13.99 -12.35
C LYS A 757 -27.83 -12.93 -12.68
N GLY A 758 -26.59 -13.17 -12.29
CA GLY A 758 -25.47 -12.29 -12.61
C GLY A 758 -25.24 -12.14 -14.10
N LEU A 759 -25.35 -13.22 -14.88
CA LEU A 759 -25.22 -13.18 -16.33
C LEU A 759 -26.40 -12.44 -17.02
N HIS A 760 -27.64 -12.69 -16.62
CA HIS A 760 -28.83 -12.12 -17.27
C HIS A 760 -28.97 -10.60 -17.03
N ASN A 761 -28.48 -10.10 -15.93
CA ASN A 761 -28.42 -8.69 -15.64
C ASN A 761 -27.16 -8.06 -16.23
N GLY A 762 -26.85 -8.38 -17.48
CA GLY A 762 -25.70 -7.82 -18.21
C GLY A 762 -25.73 -6.28 -18.26
N LEU A 763 -24.62 -5.69 -18.67
CA LEU A 763 -24.45 -4.23 -18.70
C LEU A 763 -25.55 -3.54 -19.50
N PRO A 764 -26.27 -2.55 -18.94
CA PRO A 764 -27.30 -1.81 -19.65
C PRO A 764 -26.69 -0.82 -20.67
N GLY A 765 -25.80 -1.21 -21.49
CA GLY A 765 -25.16 -0.41 -22.54
C GLY A 765 -24.91 -1.23 -23.81
N LEU A 766 -24.82 -2.53 -23.70
CA LEU A 766 -24.60 -3.40 -24.86
C LEU A 766 -25.78 -3.41 -25.86
N GLU A 767 -26.99 -3.01 -25.43
CA GLU A 767 -28.14 -2.84 -26.32
C GLU A 767 -28.17 -1.49 -27.05
N GLN A 768 -27.41 -0.47 -26.60
CA GLN A 768 -27.47 0.89 -27.14
C GLN A 768 -26.37 1.22 -28.16
N THR A 769 -25.36 0.39 -28.35
CA THR A 769 -24.30 0.60 -29.35
C THR A 769 -24.64 0.04 -30.74
N ARG A 770 -25.90 -0.02 -31.11
CA ARG A 770 -26.25 -0.18 -32.54
C ARG A 770 -25.92 1.13 -33.26
N PRO A 771 -25.01 1.16 -34.23
CA PRO A 771 -24.81 2.35 -35.06
C PRO A 771 -26.14 2.64 -35.77
N ARG A 772 -26.64 3.89 -35.58
CA ARG A 772 -27.72 4.43 -36.39
C ARG A 772 -27.25 4.71 -37.80
#